data_a07b5d450a4a8909a35ba459870bf8b3
#
_entry.id   a07b5d450a4a8909a35ba459870bf8b3
#
_cell.length_a   1.000
_cell.length_b   1.000
_cell.length_c   1.000
_cell.angle_alpha   90.00
_cell.angle_beta   90.00
_cell.angle_gamma   90.00
#
_symmetry.space_group_name_H-M   'P 1'
#
loop_
_entity.id
_entity.type
_entity.pdbx_description
1 polymer ?
#
loop_
_entity_poly.entity_id
_entity_poly.type
_entity_poly.pdbx_seq_one_letter_code
_entity_poly.pdbx_strand_id
1 'polypeptide(L)'
;MSSYSLAAWADFCHLQSSTPLPEDVHFEHLFIDTRDIVDGSNGVFFCLTGRRNGHDFIQDAIDKGVLAIVAQEDFQINGAIPEGLFIMRCPDVLLTLQQTALMHRERLVNTRFVGITGSNGKTIVKEWAHQLIESEKRSYRSFRSHNSQIGVALSVWKVRPEDAIAIIEAGISSVGEMEKLEAMIQPDIVALCHIGDAHDAGFPNRQVKIEEKLALVKNYARTICLPAHIPDVVAFIESPEAKRITEGKELCFWNAKNSEQSGIDQGILQVISSRFNTLAMQSNAMAAALVALCCDIPPKAVQIALGSIKPIPLRLEVLHGDSQSILLNDTWSNDKESLKLALEFLEQFDQRKHGIILSELSSDSVEEDEPWFSLVFDYLNNHPVSFFIGVGSKWQKAIKKYGISCPHLVVESTADLVEAIDHFDRRNTTILIKGSRTFALETIFPHLMQRAHPSFLEVSLSQITSNLSAYRQRAPRSKIMVMVKALAYGSGSIEVARHVSALGADYLAVAYTNEGIVLREAGIQSPIMVMNADFTAIDLLVEHNLEPVLFSQESLQKWILASQSLERLPKVHVEWDSGMKRLGFPMSEATSIVQQIKENHVAVASTFSHLVSSNNAQHDTFTQRQIEAFSLCAEHLEKAIGRPVLKHLANSSGILRFPSAHFDMVRLGLGLYGYSEPSVAEIQPVLTWISRITQIHHVQKGESVGYDRSFIADRDMKVATIPLGYADGLSTLWSGGYMMVNLHKARIIGKICMDLTMIDVTNIPAIQVGSVVTVLGNGLLAKEMAQHTGLSVYEIISTISSRIPRKYIS
;
A
#
# COMPACT_ATOMS: atom_id res chain seq x y z
N MET A 1 17.61 -5.97 -2.61
CA MET A 1 17.79 -4.77 -3.46
C MET A 1 19.20 -4.83 -4.03
N SER A 2 19.43 -4.18 -5.17
CA SER A 2 20.80 -4.11 -5.72
C SER A 2 21.62 -3.16 -4.86
N SER A 3 22.82 -3.56 -4.48
CA SER A 3 23.76 -2.76 -3.68
C SER A 3 24.78 -2.10 -4.60
N TYR A 4 25.12 -0.85 -4.37
CA TYR A 4 25.98 -0.04 -5.23
C TYR A 4 27.14 0.55 -4.42
N SER A 5 28.39 0.39 -4.91
CA SER A 5 29.54 1.07 -4.35
C SER A 5 29.37 2.59 -4.47
N LEU A 6 29.57 3.28 -3.35
CA LEU A 6 29.45 4.74 -3.28
C LEU A 6 30.48 5.44 -4.19
N ALA A 7 31.71 4.90 -4.25
CA ALA A 7 32.78 5.42 -5.10
C ALA A 7 32.45 5.26 -6.61
N ALA A 8 32.03 4.06 -7.04
CA ALA A 8 31.68 3.81 -8.44
C ALA A 8 30.47 4.63 -8.89
N TRP A 9 29.49 4.86 -8.00
CA TRP A 9 28.36 5.73 -8.26
C TRP A 9 28.77 7.20 -8.39
N ALA A 10 29.66 7.68 -7.49
CA ALA A 10 30.14 9.05 -7.55
C ALA A 10 30.90 9.34 -8.86
N ASP A 11 31.71 8.39 -9.33
CA ASP A 11 32.41 8.49 -10.62
C ASP A 11 31.40 8.51 -11.79
N PHE A 12 30.41 7.62 -11.78
CA PHE A 12 29.39 7.56 -12.85
C PHE A 12 28.56 8.85 -12.94
N CYS A 13 28.20 9.43 -11.79
CA CYS A 13 27.40 10.65 -11.71
C CYS A 13 28.25 11.94 -11.66
N HIS A 14 29.56 11.84 -11.79
CA HIS A 14 30.52 12.97 -11.71
C HIS A 14 30.36 13.82 -10.45
N LEU A 15 30.18 13.15 -9.28
CA LEU A 15 29.97 13.81 -8.00
C LEU A 15 31.31 14.19 -7.35
N GLN A 16 31.34 15.36 -6.73
CA GLN A 16 32.45 15.76 -5.88
C GLN A 16 32.16 15.38 -4.43
N SER A 17 33.06 14.63 -3.81
CA SER A 17 32.97 14.30 -2.39
C SER A 17 33.89 15.16 -1.56
N SER A 18 33.44 15.58 -0.38
CA SER A 18 34.23 16.32 0.58
C SER A 18 35.32 15.46 1.27
N THR A 19 35.17 14.13 1.22
CA THR A 19 36.07 13.14 1.82
C THR A 19 36.38 12.01 0.86
N PRO A 20 37.50 11.33 0.94
CA PRO A 20 37.81 10.14 0.14
C PRO A 20 36.72 9.08 0.32
N LEU A 21 36.25 8.47 -0.79
CA LEU A 21 35.22 7.45 -0.78
C LEU A 21 35.85 6.05 -0.70
N PRO A 22 35.59 5.28 0.36
CA PRO A 22 36.02 3.89 0.43
C PRO A 22 35.33 3.01 -0.61
N GLU A 23 36.02 2.04 -1.19
CA GLU A 23 35.48 1.11 -2.20
C GLU A 23 34.46 0.13 -1.63
N ASP A 24 34.53 -0.18 -0.34
CA ASP A 24 33.72 -1.14 0.40
C ASP A 24 32.42 -0.53 0.96
N VAL A 25 32.21 0.78 0.82
CA VAL A 25 30.96 1.45 1.24
C VAL A 25 29.92 1.35 0.13
N HIS A 26 28.75 0.84 0.49
CA HIS A 26 27.64 0.58 -0.44
C HIS A 26 26.34 1.18 0.05
N PHE A 27 25.45 1.55 -0.91
CA PHE A 27 24.10 2.01 -0.62
C PHE A 27 23.06 1.20 -1.40
N GLU A 28 21.82 1.21 -0.90
CA GLU A 28 20.69 0.45 -1.46
C GLU A 28 19.42 1.29 -1.61
N HIS A 29 19.33 2.44 -0.91
CA HIS A 29 18.13 3.26 -0.84
C HIS A 29 18.35 4.68 -1.33
N LEU A 30 17.35 5.23 -2.05
CA LEU A 30 17.30 6.63 -2.43
C LEU A 30 16.14 7.30 -1.69
N PHE A 31 16.42 8.45 -1.05
CA PHE A 31 15.45 9.25 -0.33
C PHE A 31 15.37 10.66 -0.91
N ILE A 32 14.16 11.19 -1.06
CA ILE A 32 13.88 12.57 -1.47
C ILE A 32 13.01 13.32 -0.45
N ASP A 33 12.50 12.59 0.53
CA ASP A 33 11.69 13.10 1.64
C ASP A 33 12.16 12.44 2.93
N THR A 34 12.50 13.25 3.91
CA THR A 34 13.02 12.71 5.18
C THR A 34 11.97 11.95 5.97
N ARG A 35 10.67 12.17 5.72
CA ARG A 35 9.58 11.41 6.34
C ARG A 35 9.57 9.94 5.94
N ASP A 36 10.12 9.63 4.76
CA ASP A 36 10.24 8.26 4.24
C ASP A 36 11.49 7.53 4.79
N ILE A 37 12.39 8.25 5.46
CA ILE A 37 13.59 7.68 6.05
C ILE A 37 13.22 7.02 7.38
N VAL A 38 13.17 5.70 7.39
CA VAL A 38 12.99 4.86 8.58
C VAL A 38 14.36 4.40 9.09
N ASP A 39 15.28 4.08 8.17
CA ASP A 39 16.70 3.77 8.40
C ASP A 39 17.51 4.38 7.27
N GLY A 40 18.40 5.30 7.62
CA GLY A 40 19.28 5.99 6.66
C GLY A 40 20.60 5.27 6.38
N SER A 41 20.98 4.23 7.16
CA SER A 41 22.34 3.67 7.20
C SER A 41 22.89 3.19 5.85
N ASN A 42 22.03 2.75 4.92
CA ASN A 42 22.38 2.37 3.56
C ASN A 42 21.68 3.26 2.52
N GLY A 43 21.34 4.49 2.87
CA GLY A 43 20.54 5.37 2.05
C GLY A 43 21.23 6.68 1.68
N VAL A 44 20.89 7.18 0.49
CA VAL A 44 21.33 8.46 -0.04
C VAL A 44 20.15 9.42 -0.07
N PHE A 45 20.29 10.58 0.57
CA PHE A 45 19.27 11.63 0.57
C PHE A 45 19.59 12.69 -0.50
N PHE A 46 18.64 12.94 -1.40
CA PHE A 46 18.75 13.92 -2.48
C PHE A 46 18.03 15.23 -2.09
N CYS A 47 18.76 16.32 -1.96
CA CYS A 47 18.27 17.65 -1.62
C CYS A 47 17.60 18.33 -2.83
N LEU A 48 16.45 17.80 -3.29
CA LEU A 48 15.72 18.37 -4.43
C LEU A 48 15.11 19.72 -4.09
N THR A 49 15.11 20.64 -5.06
CA THR A 49 14.46 21.94 -4.96
C THR A 49 13.11 21.91 -5.68
N GLY A 50 12.06 22.45 -5.04
CA GLY A 50 10.71 22.46 -5.57
C GLY A 50 9.80 23.40 -4.74
N ARG A 51 8.54 22.99 -4.47
CA ARG A 51 7.66 23.72 -3.54
C ARG A 51 8.24 23.85 -2.14
N ARG A 52 9.06 22.91 -1.73
CA ARG A 52 9.92 22.96 -0.55
C ARG A 52 11.35 22.76 -0.99
N ASN A 53 12.30 23.35 -0.27
CA ASN A 53 13.70 23.16 -0.54
C ASN A 53 14.21 21.96 0.28
N GLY A 54 14.68 20.90 -0.39
CA GLY A 54 15.21 19.69 0.25
C GLY A 54 16.43 19.97 1.14
N HIS A 55 17.17 21.04 0.87
CA HIS A 55 18.29 21.45 1.69
C HIS A 55 17.91 21.87 3.13
N ASP A 56 16.65 22.31 3.34
CA ASP A 56 16.14 22.66 4.68
C ASP A 56 15.99 21.43 5.60
N PHE A 57 16.00 20.23 5.03
CA PHE A 57 15.82 18.96 5.74
C PHE A 57 17.12 18.15 5.93
N ILE A 58 18.28 18.75 5.62
CA ILE A 58 19.58 18.06 5.75
C ILE A 58 19.80 17.59 7.19
N GLN A 59 19.50 18.42 8.19
CA GLN A 59 19.69 18.05 9.58
C GLN A 59 18.79 16.84 9.98
N ASP A 60 17.54 16.84 9.56
CA ASP A 60 16.62 15.71 9.79
C ASP A 60 17.12 14.42 9.11
N ALA A 61 17.71 14.53 7.91
CA ALA A 61 18.34 13.38 7.24
C ALA A 61 19.56 12.87 8.00
N ILE A 62 20.41 13.78 8.51
CA ILE A 62 21.57 13.45 9.37
C ILE A 62 21.11 12.73 10.64
N ASP A 63 20.11 13.27 11.32
CA ASP A 63 19.57 12.72 12.57
C ASP A 63 18.96 11.32 12.35
N LYS A 64 18.50 11.02 11.12
CA LYS A 64 18.01 9.70 10.70
C LYS A 64 19.10 8.78 10.15
N GLY A 65 20.35 9.20 10.22
CA GLY A 65 21.52 8.37 9.97
C GLY A 65 21.75 8.00 8.50
N VAL A 66 21.44 8.91 7.54
CA VAL A 66 21.72 8.64 6.12
C VAL A 66 23.21 8.47 5.87
N LEU A 67 23.56 7.55 4.95
CA LEU A 67 24.92 7.26 4.55
C LEU A 67 25.55 8.43 3.77
N ALA A 68 24.77 9.01 2.85
CA ALA A 68 25.23 10.12 2.03
C ALA A 68 24.11 11.13 1.75
N ILE A 69 24.51 12.37 1.49
CA ILE A 69 23.62 13.48 1.10
C ILE A 69 24.12 14.06 -0.22
N VAL A 70 23.21 14.19 -1.19
CA VAL A 70 23.45 14.89 -2.45
C VAL A 70 22.92 16.30 -2.35
N ALA A 71 23.79 17.29 -2.46
CA ALA A 71 23.45 18.71 -2.36
C ALA A 71 24.06 19.50 -3.52
N GLN A 72 23.51 20.69 -3.80
CA GLN A 72 24.09 21.62 -4.79
C GLN A 72 25.47 22.09 -4.37
N GLU A 73 26.34 22.38 -5.36
CA GLU A 73 27.73 22.76 -5.14
C GLU A 73 27.88 24.01 -4.27
N ASP A 74 27.02 24.98 -4.44
CA ASP A 74 27.02 26.28 -3.77
C ASP A 74 26.35 26.27 -2.38
N PHE A 75 25.67 25.19 -2.00
CA PHE A 75 24.97 25.09 -0.72
C PHE A 75 25.94 24.80 0.43
N GLN A 76 25.95 25.64 1.46
CA GLN A 76 26.75 25.43 2.68
C GLN A 76 25.93 24.67 3.74
N ILE A 77 26.47 23.53 4.17
CA ILE A 77 25.90 22.77 5.28
C ILE A 77 26.40 23.37 6.59
N ASN A 78 25.48 23.88 7.39
CA ASN A 78 25.77 24.44 8.70
C ASN A 78 25.77 23.32 9.76
N GLY A 79 26.84 23.23 10.53
CA GLY A 79 26.98 22.26 11.64
C GLY A 79 28.14 21.28 11.46
N ALA A 80 28.34 20.44 12.47
CA ALA A 80 29.37 19.39 12.42
C ALA A 80 28.84 18.20 11.59
N ILE A 81 29.63 17.78 10.59
CA ILE A 81 29.32 16.59 9.79
C ILE A 81 29.72 15.37 10.61
N PRO A 82 28.80 14.42 10.90
CA PRO A 82 29.13 13.19 11.62
C PRO A 82 30.18 12.36 10.89
N GLU A 83 31.00 11.65 11.65
CA GLU A 83 31.94 10.68 11.09
C GLU A 83 31.18 9.56 10.35
N GLY A 84 31.60 9.25 9.11
CA GLY A 84 30.93 8.23 8.27
C GLY A 84 29.80 8.76 7.38
N LEU A 85 29.43 10.05 7.46
CA LEU A 85 28.50 10.68 6.53
C LEU A 85 29.26 11.26 5.32
N PHE A 86 28.83 10.92 4.12
CA PHE A 86 29.42 11.42 2.88
C PHE A 86 28.59 12.54 2.27
N ILE A 87 29.19 13.70 2.00
CA ILE A 87 28.52 14.81 1.32
C ILE A 87 28.96 14.84 -0.14
N MET A 88 28.00 14.59 -1.02
CA MET A 88 28.14 14.59 -2.48
C MET A 88 27.68 15.92 -3.04
N ARG A 89 28.51 16.56 -3.83
CA ARG A 89 28.25 17.84 -4.46
C ARG A 89 28.02 17.69 -5.95
N CYS A 90 26.99 18.37 -6.49
CA CYS A 90 26.70 18.38 -7.91
C CYS A 90 26.04 19.71 -8.34
N PRO A 91 26.12 20.07 -9.64
CA PRO A 91 25.45 21.24 -10.17
C PRO A 91 23.92 21.12 -10.18
N ASP A 92 23.40 19.89 -10.38
CA ASP A 92 21.97 19.60 -10.48
C ASP A 92 21.63 18.28 -9.79
N VAL A 93 20.94 18.37 -8.65
CA VAL A 93 20.53 17.23 -7.83
C VAL A 93 19.50 16.36 -8.55
N LEU A 94 18.60 16.96 -9.36
CA LEU A 94 17.62 16.19 -10.12
C LEU A 94 18.28 15.39 -11.24
N LEU A 95 19.22 15.97 -11.96
CA LEU A 95 19.99 15.28 -12.97
C LEU A 95 20.79 14.12 -12.37
N THR A 96 21.39 14.33 -11.19
CA THR A 96 22.09 13.25 -10.46
C THR A 96 21.16 12.11 -10.08
N LEU A 97 19.94 12.39 -9.62
CA LEU A 97 18.92 11.36 -9.36
C LEU A 97 18.57 10.57 -10.62
N GLN A 98 18.43 11.26 -11.76
CA GLN A 98 18.15 10.64 -13.06
C GLN A 98 19.30 9.74 -13.53
N GLN A 99 20.55 10.21 -13.41
CA GLN A 99 21.76 9.44 -13.73
C GLN A 99 21.88 8.21 -12.82
N THR A 100 21.54 8.34 -11.53
CA THR A 100 21.50 7.20 -10.59
C THR A 100 20.50 6.13 -11.05
N ALA A 101 19.32 6.56 -11.50
CA ALA A 101 18.32 5.63 -12.05
C ALA A 101 18.80 4.97 -13.35
N LEU A 102 19.49 5.72 -14.23
CA LEU A 102 20.08 5.20 -15.46
C LEU A 102 21.15 4.13 -15.17
N MET A 103 22.06 4.40 -14.23
CA MET A 103 23.07 3.42 -13.79
C MET A 103 22.42 2.10 -13.35
N HIS A 104 21.31 2.18 -12.63
CA HIS A 104 20.55 1.00 -12.23
C HIS A 104 19.89 0.31 -13.44
N ARG A 105 19.26 1.09 -14.34
CA ARG A 105 18.64 0.58 -15.58
C ARG A 105 19.60 -0.23 -16.45
N GLU A 106 20.82 0.22 -16.61
CA GLU A 106 21.86 -0.45 -17.42
C GLU A 106 22.26 -1.84 -16.90
N ARG A 107 22.08 -2.10 -15.60
CA ARG A 107 22.32 -3.42 -15.00
C ARG A 107 21.16 -4.40 -15.17
N LEU A 108 19.99 -3.93 -15.60
CA LEU A 108 18.77 -4.74 -15.75
C LEU A 108 18.64 -5.30 -17.17
N VAL A 109 19.70 -5.99 -17.66
CA VAL A 109 19.82 -6.47 -19.03
C VAL A 109 18.78 -7.52 -19.43
N ASN A 110 18.21 -8.26 -18.47
CA ASN A 110 17.22 -9.29 -18.71
C ASN A 110 15.77 -8.82 -18.48
N THR A 111 15.57 -7.56 -18.06
CA THR A 111 14.26 -6.98 -17.83
C THR A 111 13.82 -6.20 -19.07
N ARG A 112 12.68 -6.53 -19.64
CA ARG A 112 12.06 -5.76 -20.72
C ARG A 112 11.28 -4.59 -20.14
N PHE A 113 11.54 -3.39 -20.61
CA PHE A 113 10.88 -2.17 -20.15
C PHE A 113 9.73 -1.75 -21.07
N VAL A 114 8.58 -1.46 -20.45
CA VAL A 114 7.39 -0.94 -21.12
C VAL A 114 7.16 0.49 -20.67
N GLY A 115 7.19 1.46 -21.58
CA GLY A 115 6.84 2.85 -21.33
C GLY A 115 5.38 3.12 -21.68
N ILE A 116 4.60 3.66 -20.73
CA ILE A 116 3.19 4.03 -20.98
C ILE A 116 3.04 5.53 -20.88
N THR A 117 2.62 6.16 -21.97
CA THR A 117 2.38 7.62 -22.05
C THR A 117 1.00 7.95 -22.63
N GLY A 118 0.62 9.21 -22.59
CA GLY A 118 -0.68 9.73 -23.03
C GLY A 118 -1.16 10.88 -22.15
N SER A 119 -2.28 11.51 -22.49
CA SER A 119 -2.96 12.49 -21.63
C SER A 119 -3.73 11.77 -20.51
N ASN A 120 -4.66 10.90 -20.88
CA ASN A 120 -5.52 10.13 -19.97
C ASN A 120 -5.32 8.62 -20.17
N GLY A 121 -5.74 7.79 -19.21
CA GLY A 121 -5.70 6.33 -19.28
C GLY A 121 -4.38 5.67 -18.86
N LYS A 122 -3.26 6.39 -18.77
CA LYS A 122 -1.92 5.85 -18.46
C LYS A 122 -1.90 4.89 -17.27
N THR A 123 -2.40 5.33 -16.13
CA THR A 123 -2.38 4.53 -14.89
C THR A 123 -3.28 3.31 -15.02
N ILE A 124 -4.43 3.45 -15.69
CA ILE A 124 -5.36 2.33 -15.93
C ILE A 124 -4.69 1.26 -16.78
N VAL A 125 -4.11 1.67 -17.91
CA VAL A 125 -3.41 0.76 -18.81
C VAL A 125 -2.22 0.09 -18.11
N LYS A 126 -1.44 0.85 -17.34
CA LYS A 126 -0.32 0.32 -16.54
C LYS A 126 -0.76 -0.74 -15.53
N GLU A 127 -1.78 -0.44 -14.74
CA GLU A 127 -2.26 -1.36 -13.70
C GLU A 127 -2.91 -2.61 -14.30
N TRP A 128 -3.66 -2.46 -15.38
CA TRP A 128 -4.28 -3.59 -16.08
C TRP A 128 -3.25 -4.42 -16.85
N ALA A 129 -2.31 -3.80 -17.56
CA ALA A 129 -1.23 -4.53 -18.21
C ALA A 129 -0.40 -5.34 -17.21
N HIS A 130 -0.11 -4.77 -16.02
CA HIS A 130 0.55 -5.50 -14.95
C HIS A 130 -0.26 -6.72 -14.50
N GLN A 131 -1.57 -6.58 -14.25
CA GLN A 131 -2.43 -7.70 -13.86
C GLN A 131 -2.48 -8.81 -14.92
N LEU A 132 -2.45 -8.44 -16.22
CA LEU A 132 -2.44 -9.40 -17.32
C LEU A 132 -1.10 -10.13 -17.44
N ILE A 133 0.01 -9.43 -17.21
CA ILE A 133 1.37 -9.96 -17.36
C ILE A 133 1.75 -10.81 -16.14
N GLU A 134 1.39 -10.38 -14.93
CA GLU A 134 1.75 -11.05 -13.67
C GLU A 134 1.21 -12.47 -13.56
N SER A 135 0.19 -12.82 -14.36
CA SER A 135 -0.33 -14.18 -14.43
C SER A 135 0.66 -15.21 -15.02
N GLU A 136 1.63 -14.76 -15.81
CA GLU A 136 2.58 -15.61 -16.51
C GLU A 136 4.05 -15.25 -16.29
N LYS A 137 4.34 -13.94 -16.08
CA LYS A 137 5.69 -13.43 -15.91
C LYS A 137 5.74 -12.46 -14.76
N ARG A 138 6.73 -12.58 -13.88
CA ARG A 138 6.95 -11.60 -12.84
C ARG A 138 7.17 -10.22 -13.43
N SER A 139 6.38 -9.25 -12.96
CA SER A 139 6.46 -7.88 -13.46
C SER A 139 6.48 -6.85 -12.33
N TYR A 140 7.18 -5.75 -12.58
CA TYR A 140 7.18 -4.55 -11.77
C TYR A 140 6.35 -3.47 -12.47
N ARG A 141 5.66 -2.62 -11.70
CA ARG A 141 5.03 -1.40 -12.21
C ARG A 141 5.34 -0.20 -11.34
N SER A 142 5.42 0.98 -11.95
CA SER A 142 5.59 2.23 -11.20
C SER A 142 4.48 2.43 -10.19
N PHE A 143 4.84 2.87 -8.97
CA PHE A 143 3.92 3.02 -7.86
C PHE A 143 2.97 4.21 -8.09
N ARG A 144 1.66 3.99 -7.94
CA ARG A 144 0.63 5.02 -8.15
C ARG A 144 0.82 5.71 -9.52
N SER A 145 0.85 7.06 -9.56
CA SER A 145 1.16 7.86 -10.75
C SER A 145 2.53 8.54 -10.62
N HIS A 146 3.57 7.80 -10.24
CA HIS A 146 4.95 8.27 -10.27
C HIS A 146 5.44 8.36 -11.72
N ASN A 147 4.98 9.38 -12.43
CA ASN A 147 5.20 9.56 -13.88
C ASN A 147 6.02 10.82 -14.23
N SER A 148 6.37 11.65 -13.25
CA SER A 148 7.25 12.82 -13.40
C SER A 148 8.72 12.41 -13.44
N GLN A 149 9.62 13.34 -13.79
CA GLN A 149 11.06 13.12 -13.82
C GLN A 149 11.60 12.48 -12.52
N ILE A 150 11.12 12.92 -11.37
CA ILE A 150 11.47 12.34 -10.06
C ILE A 150 10.81 10.96 -9.88
N GLY A 151 9.52 10.87 -10.16
CA GLY A 151 8.75 9.64 -9.96
C GLY A 151 9.23 8.48 -10.83
N VAL A 152 9.64 8.77 -12.06
CA VAL A 152 10.22 7.77 -12.99
C VAL A 152 11.59 7.30 -12.50
N ALA A 153 12.46 8.21 -12.07
CA ALA A 153 13.77 7.84 -11.51
C ALA A 153 13.63 6.88 -10.32
N LEU A 154 12.76 7.21 -9.36
CA LEU A 154 12.47 6.35 -8.21
C LEU A 154 11.78 5.03 -8.59
N SER A 155 11.00 5.01 -9.66
CA SER A 155 10.35 3.80 -10.16
C SER A 155 11.35 2.86 -10.82
N VAL A 156 12.23 3.38 -11.67
CA VAL A 156 13.31 2.61 -12.31
C VAL A 156 14.22 2.01 -11.24
N TRP A 157 14.60 2.79 -10.20
CA TRP A 157 15.42 2.30 -9.09
C TRP A 157 14.83 1.11 -8.33
N LYS A 158 13.51 0.98 -8.29
CA LYS A 158 12.82 -0.10 -7.57
C LYS A 158 12.65 -1.39 -8.38
N VAL A 159 12.97 -1.39 -9.67
CA VAL A 159 12.94 -2.60 -10.52
C VAL A 159 14.03 -3.57 -10.04
N ARG A 160 13.71 -4.84 -9.97
CA ARG A 160 14.64 -5.88 -9.52
C ARG A 160 15.15 -6.71 -10.69
N PRO A 161 16.36 -7.29 -10.59
CA PRO A 161 16.89 -8.19 -11.62
C PRO A 161 16.01 -9.41 -11.92
N GLU A 162 15.14 -9.79 -10.96
CA GLU A 162 14.20 -10.91 -11.12
C GLU A 162 12.91 -10.52 -11.86
N ASP A 163 12.64 -9.23 -12.04
CA ASP A 163 11.46 -8.76 -12.77
C ASP A 163 11.70 -8.93 -14.28
N ALA A 164 10.93 -9.80 -14.90
CA ALA A 164 11.05 -10.04 -16.36
C ALA A 164 10.55 -8.85 -17.18
N ILE A 165 9.53 -8.14 -16.66
CA ILE A 165 8.91 -6.97 -17.28
C ILE A 165 8.84 -5.82 -16.26
N ALA A 166 9.18 -4.60 -16.68
CA ALA A 166 9.00 -3.38 -15.90
C ALA A 166 8.11 -2.40 -16.64
N ILE A 167 6.96 -2.03 -16.05
CA ILE A 167 5.97 -1.13 -16.67
C ILE A 167 6.07 0.24 -16.00
N ILE A 168 6.54 1.22 -16.74
CA ILE A 168 6.81 2.58 -16.24
C ILE A 168 5.85 3.58 -16.89
N GLU A 169 5.13 4.32 -16.07
CA GLU A 169 4.27 5.42 -16.53
C GLU A 169 5.12 6.66 -16.76
N ALA A 170 5.06 7.24 -17.99
CA ALA A 170 5.76 8.45 -18.38
C ALA A 170 4.78 9.60 -18.62
N GLY A 171 4.84 10.62 -17.79
CA GLY A 171 4.00 11.83 -17.86
C GLY A 171 4.84 13.08 -18.02
N ILE A 172 4.39 13.99 -18.87
CA ILE A 172 5.04 15.27 -19.15
C ILE A 172 4.06 16.42 -19.05
N SER A 173 4.56 17.58 -18.70
CA SER A 173 3.82 18.83 -18.61
C SER A 173 4.36 19.92 -19.54
N SER A 174 5.57 19.78 -20.07
CA SER A 174 6.23 20.72 -20.97
C SER A 174 7.11 20.03 -22.02
N VAL A 175 7.51 20.78 -23.05
CA VAL A 175 8.41 20.33 -24.12
C VAL A 175 9.81 20.03 -23.57
N GLY A 176 10.45 18.96 -24.05
CA GLY A 176 11.80 18.54 -23.68
C GLY A 176 11.87 17.64 -22.42
N GLU A 177 10.74 17.33 -21.78
CA GLU A 177 10.73 16.44 -20.63
C GLU A 177 10.77 14.96 -21.03
N MET A 178 10.16 14.57 -22.16
CA MET A 178 10.04 13.17 -22.53
C MET A 178 11.37 12.53 -22.92
N GLU A 179 12.28 13.28 -23.55
CA GLU A 179 13.63 12.76 -23.88
C GLU A 179 14.40 12.38 -22.61
N LYS A 180 14.23 13.12 -21.51
CA LYS A 180 14.83 12.78 -20.20
C LYS A 180 14.23 11.51 -19.63
N LEU A 181 12.90 11.32 -19.79
CA LEU A 181 12.22 10.11 -19.34
C LEU A 181 12.63 8.91 -20.19
N GLU A 182 12.73 9.07 -21.51
CA GLU A 182 13.18 8.02 -22.43
C GLU A 182 14.58 7.53 -22.07
N ALA A 183 15.50 8.45 -21.80
CA ALA A 183 16.88 8.12 -21.44
C ALA A 183 16.95 7.28 -20.14
N MET A 184 16.08 7.54 -19.15
CA MET A 184 16.01 6.78 -17.91
C MET A 184 15.33 5.41 -18.07
N ILE A 185 14.24 5.36 -18.85
CA ILE A 185 13.41 4.15 -18.97
C ILE A 185 14.05 3.18 -19.97
N GLN A 186 14.60 3.71 -21.07
CA GLN A 186 15.07 2.93 -22.23
C GLN A 186 14.08 1.83 -22.61
N PRO A 187 12.83 2.20 -23.01
CA PRO A 187 11.74 1.24 -23.17
C PRO A 187 11.95 0.35 -24.42
N ASP A 188 11.65 -0.94 -24.29
CA ASP A 188 11.59 -1.86 -25.43
C ASP A 188 10.25 -1.77 -26.16
N ILE A 189 9.17 -1.50 -25.39
CA ILE A 189 7.79 -1.37 -25.85
C ILE A 189 7.24 -0.04 -25.33
N VAL A 190 6.53 0.70 -26.18
CA VAL A 190 5.84 1.93 -25.78
C VAL A 190 4.37 1.85 -26.14
N ALA A 191 3.49 2.18 -25.20
CA ALA A 191 2.07 2.35 -25.44
C ALA A 191 1.64 3.80 -25.28
N LEU A 192 1.07 4.38 -26.35
CA LEU A 192 0.47 5.70 -26.36
C LEU A 192 -1.03 5.55 -26.08
N CYS A 193 -1.50 5.88 -24.87
CA CYS A 193 -2.91 5.79 -24.50
C CYS A 193 -3.77 6.83 -25.25
N HIS A 194 -4.53 7.62 -24.54
CA HIS A 194 -5.36 8.68 -25.12
C HIS A 194 -4.58 10.00 -25.20
N ILE A 195 -4.81 10.81 -26.27
CA ILE A 195 -4.35 12.18 -26.42
C ILE A 195 -5.55 13.11 -26.23
N GLY A 196 -5.57 13.84 -25.15
CA GLY A 196 -6.59 14.83 -24.78
C GLY A 196 -6.01 16.18 -24.38
N ASP A 197 -6.87 17.09 -23.89
CA ASP A 197 -6.51 18.49 -23.59
C ASP A 197 -5.72 18.65 -22.27
N ALA A 198 -5.49 17.59 -21.49
CA ALA A 198 -4.75 17.66 -20.24
C ALA A 198 -3.32 18.21 -20.46
N HIS A 199 -2.92 19.23 -19.70
CA HIS A 199 -1.63 19.96 -19.82
C HIS A 199 -1.42 20.74 -21.13
N ASP A 200 -2.47 21.13 -21.86
CA ASP A 200 -2.32 21.89 -23.09
C ASP A 200 -1.57 23.22 -22.91
N ALA A 201 -1.69 23.84 -21.74
CA ALA A 201 -0.96 25.08 -21.43
C ALA A 201 0.57 24.95 -21.53
N GLY A 202 1.12 23.74 -21.41
CA GLY A 202 2.56 23.47 -21.53
C GLY A 202 3.06 23.19 -22.95
N PHE A 203 2.16 23.20 -23.96
CA PHE A 203 2.50 22.88 -25.34
C PHE A 203 1.95 23.93 -26.30
N PRO A 204 2.71 24.33 -27.33
CA PRO A 204 2.27 25.34 -28.32
C PRO A 204 1.01 24.93 -29.08
N ASN A 205 0.85 23.64 -29.39
CA ASN A 205 -0.31 23.06 -30.05
C ASN A 205 -0.37 21.54 -29.83
N ARG A 206 -1.46 20.92 -30.30
CA ARG A 206 -1.73 19.49 -30.13
C ARG A 206 -0.74 18.59 -30.88
N GLN A 207 -0.26 19.03 -32.03
CA GLN A 207 0.75 18.29 -32.83
C GLN A 207 2.07 18.19 -32.05
N VAL A 208 2.60 19.30 -31.57
CA VAL A 208 3.82 19.32 -30.72
C VAL A 208 3.66 18.45 -29.49
N LYS A 209 2.47 18.41 -28.87
CA LYS A 209 2.17 17.54 -27.73
C LYS A 209 2.24 16.04 -28.11
N ILE A 210 1.77 15.66 -29.30
CA ILE A 210 1.86 14.29 -29.81
C ILE A 210 3.32 13.94 -30.08
N GLU A 211 4.05 14.82 -30.77
CA GLU A 211 5.49 14.67 -31.05
C GLU A 211 6.28 14.47 -29.77
N GLU A 212 6.06 15.31 -28.78
CA GLU A 212 6.75 15.25 -27.49
C GLU A 212 6.44 13.92 -26.76
N LYS A 213 5.18 13.47 -26.76
CA LYS A 213 4.84 12.18 -26.13
C LYS A 213 5.46 10.99 -26.88
N LEU A 214 5.57 11.08 -28.19
CA LEU A 214 6.21 10.07 -29.01
C LEU A 214 7.76 10.14 -28.99
N ALA A 215 8.36 11.19 -28.41
CA ALA A 215 9.79 11.18 -28.14
C ALA A 215 10.21 10.01 -27.22
N LEU A 216 9.29 9.42 -26.46
CA LEU A 216 9.53 8.18 -25.68
C LEU A 216 9.92 6.97 -26.55
N VAL A 217 9.65 6.99 -27.86
CA VAL A 217 9.99 5.88 -28.76
C VAL A 217 11.27 6.10 -29.58
N LYS A 218 11.94 7.25 -29.41
CA LYS A 218 12.98 7.73 -30.36
C LYS A 218 14.16 6.77 -30.50
N ASN A 219 14.78 6.35 -29.43
CA ASN A 219 16.08 5.67 -29.46
C ASN A 219 16.02 4.18 -29.14
N TYR A 220 15.16 3.73 -28.23
CA TYR A 220 15.24 2.38 -27.67
C TYR A 220 14.08 1.46 -28.07
N ALA A 221 12.85 1.99 -28.20
CA ALA A 221 11.66 1.20 -28.46
C ALA A 221 11.74 0.41 -29.77
N ARG A 222 11.36 -0.87 -29.69
CA ARG A 222 11.24 -1.78 -30.86
C ARG A 222 9.79 -1.95 -31.29
N THR A 223 8.85 -1.88 -30.36
CA THR A 223 7.41 -2.05 -30.56
C THR A 223 6.64 -0.85 -30.04
N ILE A 224 5.69 -0.36 -30.82
CA ILE A 224 4.86 0.81 -30.47
C ILE A 224 3.40 0.42 -30.57
N CYS A 225 2.66 0.53 -29.47
CA CYS A 225 1.22 0.27 -29.38
C CYS A 225 0.46 1.60 -29.47
N LEU A 226 -0.49 1.72 -30.43
CA LEU A 226 -1.14 2.96 -30.83
C LEU A 226 -2.65 2.83 -30.96
N PRO A 227 -3.43 3.88 -30.56
CA PRO A 227 -4.88 3.94 -30.73
C PRO A 227 -5.28 4.36 -32.17
N ALA A 228 -5.72 3.42 -33.01
CA ALA A 228 -6.14 3.71 -34.38
C ALA A 228 -7.47 4.47 -34.50
N HIS A 229 -8.23 4.61 -33.41
CA HIS A 229 -9.49 5.37 -33.37
C HIS A 229 -9.30 6.86 -33.04
N ILE A 230 -8.08 7.34 -32.84
CA ILE A 230 -7.73 8.75 -32.60
C ILE A 230 -7.16 9.34 -33.87
N PRO A 231 -7.94 10.18 -34.61
CA PRO A 231 -7.52 10.66 -35.94
C PRO A 231 -6.18 11.42 -35.94
N ASP A 232 -5.94 12.25 -34.94
CA ASP A 232 -4.72 13.04 -34.82
C ASP A 232 -3.45 12.16 -34.68
N VAL A 233 -3.57 11.04 -33.96
CA VAL A 233 -2.49 10.07 -33.79
C VAL A 233 -2.21 9.36 -35.12
N VAL A 234 -3.26 8.94 -35.84
CA VAL A 234 -3.13 8.30 -37.16
C VAL A 234 -2.49 9.25 -38.18
N ALA A 235 -3.02 10.49 -38.26
CA ALA A 235 -2.48 11.51 -39.17
C ALA A 235 -1.01 11.83 -38.86
N PHE A 236 -0.62 11.88 -37.58
CA PHE A 236 0.75 12.10 -37.17
C PHE A 236 1.66 10.92 -37.60
N ILE A 237 1.26 9.67 -37.37
CA ILE A 237 2.06 8.49 -37.73
C ILE A 237 2.32 8.41 -39.25
N GLU A 238 1.44 8.95 -40.04
CA GLU A 238 1.61 9.04 -41.52
C GLU A 238 2.54 10.18 -41.96
N SER A 239 2.87 11.11 -41.05
CA SER A 239 3.74 12.25 -41.34
C SER A 239 5.20 11.83 -41.62
N PRO A 240 5.97 12.64 -42.38
CA PRO A 240 7.40 12.38 -42.62
C PRO A 240 8.23 12.36 -41.34
N GLU A 241 7.87 13.18 -40.34
CA GLU A 241 8.52 13.28 -39.05
C GLU A 241 8.33 11.98 -38.26
N ALA A 242 7.09 11.48 -38.15
CA ALA A 242 6.80 10.24 -37.46
C ALA A 242 7.42 9.03 -38.14
N LYS A 243 7.42 8.97 -39.48
CA LYS A 243 8.08 7.89 -40.24
C LYS A 243 9.57 7.76 -39.91
N ARG A 244 10.27 8.87 -39.67
CA ARG A 244 11.68 8.83 -39.22
C ARG A 244 11.84 8.23 -37.83
N ILE A 245 10.91 8.52 -36.92
CA ILE A 245 10.93 8.03 -35.53
C ILE A 245 10.53 6.55 -35.47
N THR A 246 9.62 6.12 -36.34
CA THR A 246 9.06 4.76 -36.35
C THR A 246 9.74 3.81 -37.32
N GLU A 247 10.72 4.28 -38.10
CA GLU A 247 11.45 3.47 -39.09
C GLU A 247 12.13 2.26 -38.41
N GLY A 248 11.86 1.06 -38.92
CA GLY A 248 12.40 -0.19 -38.39
C GLY A 248 11.74 -0.68 -37.09
N LYS A 249 10.66 -0.04 -36.64
CA LYS A 249 9.91 -0.44 -35.44
C LYS A 249 8.60 -1.13 -35.81
N GLU A 250 8.19 -2.05 -34.99
CA GLU A 250 6.90 -2.74 -35.09
C GLU A 250 5.76 -1.84 -34.61
N LEU A 251 4.74 -1.63 -35.42
CA LEU A 251 3.56 -0.84 -35.08
C LEU A 251 2.37 -1.76 -34.81
N CYS A 252 1.86 -1.75 -33.58
CA CYS A 252 0.70 -2.50 -33.16
C CYS A 252 -0.46 -1.54 -32.88
N PHE A 253 -1.64 -1.83 -33.43
CA PHE A 253 -2.79 -0.94 -33.30
C PHE A 253 -3.95 -1.59 -32.58
N TRP A 254 -4.71 -0.78 -31.82
CA TRP A 254 -6.05 -1.14 -31.35
C TRP A 254 -7.06 -0.08 -31.78
N ASN A 255 -8.31 -0.51 -31.98
CA ASN A 255 -9.38 0.38 -32.39
C ASN A 255 -10.67 0.11 -31.56
N ALA A 256 -10.95 0.95 -30.57
CA ALA A 256 -12.12 0.78 -29.72
C ALA A 256 -13.46 1.11 -30.42
N LYS A 257 -13.43 1.87 -31.52
CA LYS A 257 -14.59 2.18 -32.36
C LYS A 257 -14.89 1.10 -33.41
N ASN A 258 -13.87 0.38 -33.83
CA ASN A 258 -13.98 -0.74 -34.77
C ASN A 258 -12.99 -1.84 -34.38
N SER A 259 -13.47 -2.79 -33.57
CA SER A 259 -12.65 -3.86 -33.01
C SER A 259 -12.04 -4.79 -34.06
N GLU A 260 -12.67 -4.92 -35.23
CA GLU A 260 -12.16 -5.74 -36.35
C GLU A 260 -10.84 -5.20 -36.93
N GLN A 261 -10.56 -3.91 -36.73
CA GLN A 261 -9.31 -3.26 -37.13
C GLN A 261 -8.22 -3.30 -36.03
N SER A 262 -8.41 -4.10 -35.01
CA SER A 262 -7.44 -4.24 -33.92
C SER A 262 -6.57 -5.47 -34.15
N GLY A 263 -5.27 -5.36 -33.87
CA GLY A 263 -4.32 -6.49 -33.85
C GLY A 263 -4.51 -7.42 -32.63
N ILE A 264 -5.76 -7.56 -32.13
CA ILE A 264 -6.10 -8.30 -30.90
C ILE A 264 -7.02 -9.47 -31.28
N ASP A 265 -6.78 -10.62 -30.65
CA ASP A 265 -7.58 -11.82 -30.84
C ASP A 265 -9.07 -11.60 -30.54
N GLN A 266 -9.96 -12.21 -31.36
CA GLN A 266 -11.41 -12.06 -31.26
C GLN A 266 -11.96 -12.53 -29.90
N GLY A 267 -11.38 -13.57 -29.30
CA GLY A 267 -11.78 -14.03 -27.96
C GLY A 267 -11.50 -12.99 -26.87
N ILE A 268 -10.37 -12.28 -26.98
CA ILE A 268 -10.01 -11.17 -26.07
C ILE A 268 -11.00 -10.02 -26.25
N LEU A 269 -11.29 -9.64 -27.50
CA LEU A 269 -12.24 -8.55 -27.82
C LEU A 269 -13.65 -8.84 -27.31
N GLN A 270 -14.09 -10.09 -27.36
CA GLN A 270 -15.38 -10.51 -26.82
C GLN A 270 -15.46 -10.36 -25.29
N VAL A 271 -14.37 -10.70 -24.57
CA VAL A 271 -14.32 -10.48 -23.11
C VAL A 271 -14.34 -8.97 -22.80
N ILE A 272 -13.56 -8.17 -23.54
CA ILE A 272 -13.53 -6.71 -23.35
C ILE A 272 -14.91 -6.10 -23.56
N SER A 273 -15.60 -6.42 -24.64
CA SER A 273 -16.94 -5.87 -24.95
C SER A 273 -18.01 -6.29 -23.95
N SER A 274 -17.93 -7.51 -23.42
CA SER A 274 -18.88 -8.00 -22.41
C SER A 274 -18.67 -7.42 -21.01
N ARG A 275 -17.44 -7.02 -20.69
CA ARG A 275 -17.06 -6.59 -19.34
C ARG A 275 -16.99 -5.08 -19.16
N PHE A 276 -16.64 -4.35 -20.21
CA PHE A 276 -16.44 -2.90 -20.14
C PHE A 276 -17.49 -2.17 -20.98
N ASN A 277 -18.31 -1.35 -20.33
CA ASN A 277 -19.49 -0.74 -20.94
C ASN A 277 -19.18 0.60 -21.65
N THR A 278 -18.02 1.23 -21.38
CA THR A 278 -17.65 2.50 -22.03
C THR A 278 -16.56 2.32 -23.08
N LEU A 279 -16.60 3.14 -24.13
CA LEU A 279 -15.56 3.17 -25.16
C LEU A 279 -14.17 3.45 -24.57
N ALA A 280 -14.08 4.34 -23.57
CA ALA A 280 -12.85 4.67 -22.89
C ALA A 280 -12.26 3.47 -22.12
N MET A 281 -13.11 2.74 -21.38
CA MET A 281 -12.68 1.53 -20.68
C MET A 281 -12.30 0.41 -21.63
N GLN A 282 -13.05 0.21 -22.70
CA GLN A 282 -12.71 -0.75 -23.76
C GLN A 282 -11.38 -0.39 -24.40
N SER A 283 -11.15 0.89 -24.71
CA SER A 283 -9.86 1.35 -25.26
C SER A 283 -8.69 1.09 -24.30
N ASN A 284 -8.84 1.36 -23.02
CA ASN A 284 -7.81 1.09 -22.01
C ASN A 284 -7.56 -0.42 -21.87
N ALA A 285 -8.59 -1.24 -21.89
CA ALA A 285 -8.48 -2.70 -21.82
C ALA A 285 -7.78 -3.28 -23.07
N MET A 286 -8.12 -2.77 -24.25
CA MET A 286 -7.43 -3.13 -25.52
C MET A 286 -5.95 -2.73 -25.48
N ALA A 287 -5.64 -1.53 -25.00
CA ALA A 287 -4.25 -1.09 -24.85
C ALA A 287 -3.47 -2.01 -23.89
N ALA A 288 -4.05 -2.33 -22.74
CA ALA A 288 -3.42 -3.22 -21.75
C ALA A 288 -3.23 -4.65 -22.30
N ALA A 289 -4.23 -5.18 -23.00
CA ALA A 289 -4.15 -6.49 -23.65
C ALA A 289 -3.05 -6.52 -24.74
N LEU A 290 -2.98 -5.50 -25.58
CA LEU A 290 -1.97 -5.39 -26.62
C LEU A 290 -0.56 -5.30 -26.03
N VAL A 291 -0.35 -4.53 -24.98
CA VAL A 291 0.91 -4.47 -24.24
C VAL A 291 1.29 -5.86 -23.70
N ALA A 292 0.34 -6.59 -23.10
CA ALA A 292 0.60 -7.94 -22.58
C ALA A 292 0.99 -8.91 -23.73
N LEU A 293 0.30 -8.85 -24.87
CA LEU A 293 0.64 -9.66 -26.06
C LEU A 293 2.03 -9.31 -26.58
N CYS A 294 2.41 -8.04 -26.66
CA CYS A 294 3.76 -7.60 -27.05
C CYS A 294 4.83 -8.02 -26.02
N CYS A 295 4.44 -8.34 -24.78
CA CYS A 295 5.32 -8.95 -23.76
C CYS A 295 5.36 -10.48 -23.83
N ASP A 296 4.90 -11.10 -24.94
CA ASP A 296 4.83 -12.54 -25.16
C ASP A 296 3.96 -13.29 -24.14
N ILE A 297 2.88 -12.67 -23.67
CA ILE A 297 1.87 -13.36 -22.88
C ILE A 297 0.91 -14.08 -23.83
N PRO A 298 0.65 -15.38 -23.65
CA PRO A 298 -0.22 -16.12 -24.54
C PRO A 298 -1.64 -15.52 -24.62
N PRO A 299 -2.26 -15.41 -25.81
CA PRO A 299 -3.60 -14.82 -25.96
C PRO A 299 -4.65 -15.42 -25.04
N LYS A 300 -4.59 -16.73 -24.80
CA LYS A 300 -5.50 -17.44 -23.89
C LYS A 300 -5.32 -17.01 -22.43
N ALA A 301 -4.09 -16.78 -21.99
CA ALA A 301 -3.80 -16.28 -20.64
C ALA A 301 -4.32 -14.84 -20.48
N VAL A 302 -4.10 -13.97 -21.48
CA VAL A 302 -4.65 -12.60 -21.51
C VAL A 302 -6.18 -12.64 -21.43
N GLN A 303 -6.85 -13.51 -22.18
CA GLN A 303 -8.30 -13.66 -22.16
C GLN A 303 -8.83 -14.05 -20.78
N ILE A 304 -8.21 -15.03 -20.13
CA ILE A 304 -8.57 -15.51 -18.78
C ILE A 304 -8.36 -14.38 -17.75
N ALA A 305 -7.19 -13.75 -17.76
CA ALA A 305 -6.84 -12.69 -16.81
C ALA A 305 -7.76 -11.45 -16.95
N LEU A 306 -8.15 -11.09 -18.18
CA LEU A 306 -9.16 -10.04 -18.41
C LEU A 306 -10.50 -10.35 -17.74
N GLY A 307 -10.89 -11.65 -17.68
CA GLY A 307 -12.10 -12.09 -16.98
C GLY A 307 -12.10 -11.78 -15.47
N SER A 308 -10.94 -11.66 -14.85
CA SER A 308 -10.76 -11.43 -13.40
C SER A 308 -10.11 -10.09 -13.04
N ILE A 309 -9.87 -9.20 -14.03
CA ILE A 309 -9.18 -7.91 -13.81
C ILE A 309 -9.91 -7.07 -12.76
N LYS A 310 -9.16 -6.52 -11.81
CA LYS A 310 -9.71 -5.75 -10.68
C LYS A 310 -9.85 -4.27 -11.06
N PRO A 311 -10.92 -3.59 -10.61
CA PRO A 311 -11.03 -2.13 -10.71
C PRO A 311 -9.84 -1.43 -10.03
N ILE A 312 -9.55 -0.24 -10.49
CA ILE A 312 -8.48 0.57 -9.91
C ILE A 312 -9.11 1.55 -8.92
N PRO A 313 -8.68 1.55 -7.65
CA PRO A 313 -9.19 2.48 -6.66
C PRO A 313 -9.07 3.94 -7.11
N LEU A 314 -10.05 4.78 -6.74
CA LEU A 314 -10.11 6.23 -6.99
C LEU A 314 -10.22 6.65 -8.48
N ARG A 315 -10.53 5.72 -9.42
CA ARG A 315 -10.66 6.02 -10.86
C ARG A 315 -11.91 5.36 -11.44
N LEU A 316 -13.03 6.09 -11.41
CA LEU A 316 -14.36 5.59 -11.77
C LEU A 316 -14.68 4.26 -11.06
N GLU A 317 -14.20 4.15 -9.82
CA GLU A 317 -14.46 2.99 -8.98
C GLU A 317 -15.91 2.98 -8.53
N VAL A 318 -16.62 1.88 -8.78
CA VAL A 318 -18.02 1.72 -8.40
C VAL A 318 -18.10 1.09 -7.01
N LEU A 319 -18.66 1.82 -6.06
CA LEU A 319 -18.82 1.39 -4.67
C LEU A 319 -20.31 1.39 -4.30
N HIS A 320 -20.71 0.50 -3.39
CA HIS A 320 -22.07 0.49 -2.85
C HIS A 320 -22.15 1.45 -1.65
N GLY A 321 -22.99 2.47 -1.79
CA GLY A 321 -23.29 3.40 -0.73
C GLY A 321 -24.45 2.97 0.16
N ASP A 322 -24.69 3.72 1.23
CA ASP A 322 -25.88 3.58 2.06
C ASP A 322 -27.18 3.89 1.26
N SER A 323 -28.34 3.61 1.86
CA SER A 323 -29.63 3.94 1.25
C SER A 323 -29.82 3.43 -0.18
N GLN A 324 -29.21 2.30 -0.54
CA GLN A 324 -29.19 1.76 -1.90
C GLN A 324 -28.53 2.70 -2.92
N SER A 325 -27.65 3.60 -2.50
CA SER A 325 -26.91 4.46 -3.41
C SER A 325 -25.75 3.71 -4.08
N ILE A 326 -25.31 4.20 -5.23
CA ILE A 326 -24.08 3.81 -5.90
C ILE A 326 -23.14 5.01 -5.85
N LEU A 327 -21.91 4.80 -5.44
CA LEU A 327 -20.89 5.84 -5.38
C LEU A 327 -19.89 5.62 -6.51
N LEU A 328 -19.72 6.62 -7.35
CA LEU A 328 -18.70 6.64 -8.39
C LEU A 328 -17.50 7.43 -7.87
N ASN A 329 -16.45 6.72 -7.46
CA ASN A 329 -15.26 7.31 -6.90
C ASN A 329 -14.27 7.66 -8.02
N ASP A 330 -14.14 8.94 -8.35
CA ASP A 330 -13.16 9.46 -9.31
C ASP A 330 -12.39 10.65 -8.73
N THR A 331 -11.89 10.47 -7.51
CA THR A 331 -11.25 11.54 -6.72
C THR A 331 -9.77 11.74 -7.04
N TRP A 332 -9.22 11.04 -8.04
CA TRP A 332 -7.79 11.12 -8.37
C TRP A 332 -7.42 12.27 -9.28
N SER A 333 -8.26 12.65 -10.23
CA SER A 333 -8.03 13.70 -11.22
C SER A 333 -9.26 14.57 -11.38
N ASN A 334 -9.07 15.86 -11.67
CA ASN A 334 -10.16 16.83 -11.85
C ASN A 334 -9.89 17.79 -13.02
N ASP A 335 -9.49 17.25 -14.19
CA ASP A 335 -9.39 17.97 -15.44
C ASP A 335 -10.70 17.86 -16.26
N LYS A 336 -10.86 18.73 -17.28
CA LYS A 336 -12.06 18.84 -18.10
C LYS A 336 -12.44 17.53 -18.80
N GLU A 337 -11.46 16.82 -19.37
CA GLU A 337 -11.73 15.56 -20.10
C GLU A 337 -12.07 14.42 -19.16
N SER A 338 -11.36 14.29 -18.03
CA SER A 338 -11.67 13.29 -17.04
C SER A 338 -13.05 13.54 -16.41
N LEU A 339 -13.47 14.80 -16.28
CA LEU A 339 -14.82 15.14 -15.84
C LEU A 339 -15.87 14.72 -16.88
N LYS A 340 -15.63 15.00 -18.16
CA LYS A 340 -16.54 14.59 -19.23
C LYS A 340 -16.74 13.07 -19.23
N LEU A 341 -15.67 12.30 -19.15
CA LEU A 341 -15.73 10.84 -19.07
C LEU A 341 -16.49 10.36 -17.82
N ALA A 342 -16.31 11.03 -16.69
CA ALA A 342 -17.02 10.68 -15.45
C ALA A 342 -18.53 10.97 -15.54
N LEU A 343 -18.93 12.05 -16.19
CA LEU A 343 -20.32 12.39 -16.45
C LEU A 343 -20.97 11.41 -17.44
N GLU A 344 -20.29 11.07 -18.54
CA GLU A 344 -20.72 10.04 -19.48
C GLU A 344 -20.88 8.66 -18.79
N PHE A 345 -20.00 8.36 -17.83
CA PHE A 345 -20.12 7.13 -17.04
C PHE A 345 -21.28 7.17 -16.06
N LEU A 346 -21.59 8.32 -15.45
CA LEU A 346 -22.74 8.52 -14.58
C LEU A 346 -24.07 8.27 -15.34
N GLU A 347 -24.16 8.67 -16.61
CA GLU A 347 -25.35 8.48 -17.46
C GLU A 347 -25.71 7.01 -17.73
N GLN A 348 -24.77 6.08 -17.58
CA GLN A 348 -25.05 4.64 -17.72
C GLN A 348 -25.97 4.10 -16.60
N PHE A 349 -26.18 4.87 -15.56
CA PHE A 349 -27.06 4.56 -14.45
C PHE A 349 -28.41 5.29 -14.60
N ASP A 350 -28.97 5.33 -15.82
CA ASP A 350 -30.14 6.09 -16.24
C ASP A 350 -31.42 5.79 -15.45
N GLN A 351 -31.57 4.57 -14.91
CA GLN A 351 -32.69 4.16 -14.07
C GLN A 351 -32.60 4.67 -12.63
N ARG A 352 -31.58 5.44 -12.27
CA ARG A 352 -31.35 5.97 -10.94
C ARG A 352 -31.32 7.49 -10.95
N LYS A 353 -31.60 8.09 -9.80
CA LYS A 353 -31.33 9.52 -9.60
C LYS A 353 -29.83 9.79 -9.65
N HIS A 354 -29.41 10.96 -10.13
CA HIS A 354 -28.01 11.34 -10.16
C HIS A 354 -27.72 12.39 -9.10
N GLY A 355 -26.66 12.20 -8.31
CA GLY A 355 -26.06 13.18 -7.42
C GLY A 355 -24.65 13.50 -7.86
N ILE A 356 -24.18 14.73 -7.67
CA ILE A 356 -22.86 15.14 -8.10
C ILE A 356 -22.19 15.91 -6.97
N ILE A 357 -20.98 15.49 -6.59
CA ILE A 357 -20.12 16.13 -5.61
C ILE A 357 -18.78 16.46 -6.30
N LEU A 358 -18.47 17.73 -6.45
CA LEU A 358 -17.24 18.18 -7.11
C LEU A 358 -16.45 19.14 -6.24
N SER A 359 -15.13 18.94 -6.14
CA SER A 359 -14.27 20.02 -5.66
C SER A 359 -13.97 21.02 -6.78
N GLU A 360 -13.58 22.23 -6.43
CA GLU A 360 -13.00 23.17 -7.38
C GLU A 360 -11.63 22.72 -7.88
N LEU A 361 -11.14 23.34 -8.96
CA LEU A 361 -9.77 23.16 -9.45
C LEU A 361 -8.78 23.95 -8.59
N SER A 362 -7.50 23.54 -8.63
CA SER A 362 -6.42 24.17 -7.84
C SER A 362 -5.83 25.46 -8.49
N SER A 363 -6.47 26.01 -9.53
CA SER A 363 -6.12 27.29 -10.15
C SER A 363 -6.42 28.48 -9.23
N ASP A 364 -6.05 29.69 -9.61
CA ASP A 364 -6.22 30.89 -8.77
C ASP A 364 -7.56 31.57 -8.96
N SER A 365 -8.28 31.35 -10.08
CA SER A 365 -9.55 32.06 -10.37
C SER A 365 -10.59 31.21 -11.10
N VAL A 366 -11.87 31.65 -11.08
CA VAL A 366 -12.97 31.05 -11.86
C VAL A 366 -12.80 31.33 -13.35
N GLU A 367 -12.19 32.42 -13.70
CA GLU A 367 -11.97 32.87 -15.09
C GLU A 367 -10.93 31.93 -15.78
N GLU A 368 -9.91 31.52 -15.08
CA GLU A 368 -8.93 30.52 -15.58
C GLU A 368 -9.56 29.17 -15.83
N ASP A 369 -10.55 28.80 -15.02
CA ASP A 369 -11.24 27.52 -15.08
C ASP A 369 -12.55 27.58 -15.89
N GLU A 370 -12.81 28.68 -16.62
CA GLU A 370 -14.08 28.92 -17.32
C GLU A 370 -14.54 27.74 -18.20
N PRO A 371 -13.69 27.09 -19.02
CA PRO A 371 -14.12 25.95 -19.84
C PRO A 371 -14.54 24.73 -19.02
N TRP A 372 -14.00 24.58 -17.81
CA TRP A 372 -14.37 23.48 -16.91
C TRP A 372 -15.68 23.79 -16.20
N PHE A 373 -15.85 25.01 -15.66
CA PHE A 373 -17.11 25.44 -15.06
C PHE A 373 -18.27 25.41 -16.06
N SER A 374 -18.05 25.88 -17.30
CA SER A 374 -19.06 25.83 -18.36
C SER A 374 -19.55 24.39 -18.57
N LEU A 375 -18.64 23.42 -18.68
CA LEU A 375 -19.01 22.00 -18.83
C LEU A 375 -19.85 21.51 -17.64
N VAL A 376 -19.49 21.86 -16.41
CA VAL A 376 -20.25 21.46 -15.21
C VAL A 376 -21.65 22.05 -15.24
N PHE A 377 -21.79 23.37 -15.46
CA PHE A 377 -23.09 24.03 -15.42
C PHE A 377 -23.96 23.67 -16.61
N ASP A 378 -23.41 23.43 -17.79
CA ASP A 378 -24.11 22.88 -18.94
C ASP A 378 -24.71 21.53 -18.60
N TYR A 379 -23.96 20.67 -17.92
CA TYR A 379 -24.46 19.37 -17.48
C TYR A 379 -25.55 19.51 -16.42
N LEU A 380 -25.31 20.28 -15.36
CA LEU A 380 -26.24 20.47 -14.24
C LEU A 380 -27.60 21.08 -14.66
N ASN A 381 -27.60 21.90 -15.72
CA ASN A 381 -28.79 22.58 -16.21
C ASN A 381 -29.56 21.79 -17.29
N ASN A 382 -28.87 20.89 -18.01
CA ASN A 382 -29.49 20.15 -19.11
C ASN A 382 -29.83 18.67 -18.79
N HIS A 383 -29.35 18.15 -17.64
CA HIS A 383 -29.61 16.78 -17.21
C HIS A 383 -30.34 16.73 -15.85
N PRO A 384 -31.15 15.68 -15.60
CA PRO A 384 -31.91 15.54 -14.34
C PRO A 384 -30.99 15.18 -13.16
N VAL A 385 -30.41 16.20 -12.53
CA VAL A 385 -29.56 16.03 -11.34
C VAL A 385 -30.38 16.30 -10.08
N SER A 386 -30.41 15.32 -9.17
CA SER A 386 -31.19 15.40 -7.93
C SER A 386 -30.57 16.34 -6.91
N PHE A 387 -29.24 16.41 -6.86
CA PHE A 387 -28.52 17.37 -6.05
C PHE A 387 -27.08 17.57 -6.56
N PHE A 388 -26.56 18.73 -6.26
CA PHE A 388 -25.17 19.11 -6.48
C PHE A 388 -24.53 19.64 -5.21
N ILE A 389 -23.29 19.20 -4.89
CA ILE A 389 -22.50 19.77 -3.80
C ILE A 389 -21.15 20.21 -4.36
N GLY A 390 -20.89 21.52 -4.24
CA GLY A 390 -19.60 22.11 -4.58
C GLY A 390 -18.71 22.22 -3.34
N VAL A 391 -17.48 21.74 -3.40
CA VAL A 391 -16.50 21.84 -2.31
C VAL A 391 -15.40 22.83 -2.71
N GLY A 392 -15.29 23.92 -1.95
CA GLY A 392 -14.38 25.04 -2.18
C GLY A 392 -15.10 26.37 -2.41
N SER A 393 -14.38 27.45 -2.21
CA SER A 393 -14.93 28.84 -2.18
C SER A 393 -15.35 29.38 -3.54
N LYS A 394 -14.76 28.90 -4.65
CA LYS A 394 -15.05 29.39 -6.01
C LYS A 394 -16.46 29.06 -6.49
N TRP A 395 -17.07 28.01 -5.95
CA TRP A 395 -18.42 27.59 -6.35
C TRP A 395 -19.48 28.66 -6.16
N GLN A 396 -19.38 29.48 -5.11
CA GLN A 396 -20.33 30.59 -4.90
C GLN A 396 -20.30 31.60 -6.04
N LYS A 397 -19.10 31.94 -6.54
CA LYS A 397 -18.94 32.87 -7.70
C LYS A 397 -19.45 32.20 -8.99
N ALA A 398 -19.08 30.92 -9.20
CA ALA A 398 -19.48 30.20 -10.39
C ALA A 398 -21.01 30.03 -10.46
N ILE A 399 -21.69 29.67 -9.38
CA ILE A 399 -23.17 29.56 -9.33
C ILE A 399 -23.82 30.91 -9.64
N LYS A 400 -23.27 32.03 -9.13
CA LYS A 400 -23.76 33.36 -9.45
C LYS A 400 -23.64 33.74 -10.93
N LYS A 401 -22.54 33.24 -11.59
CA LYS A 401 -22.24 33.53 -13.00
C LYS A 401 -23.10 32.71 -13.96
N TYR A 402 -23.22 31.41 -13.70
CA TYR A 402 -23.83 30.44 -14.64
C TYR A 402 -25.28 30.09 -14.32
N GLY A 403 -25.72 30.22 -13.06
CA GLY A 403 -26.99 29.75 -12.56
C GLY A 403 -27.01 28.23 -12.40
N ILE A 404 -27.85 27.72 -11.54
CA ILE A 404 -28.05 26.29 -11.31
C ILE A 404 -29.52 25.99 -11.05
N SER A 405 -30.05 24.94 -11.71
CA SER A 405 -31.46 24.57 -11.64
C SER A 405 -31.78 23.48 -10.59
N CYS A 406 -30.78 22.71 -10.16
CA CYS A 406 -30.99 21.62 -9.20
C CYS A 406 -30.77 22.08 -7.74
N PRO A 407 -31.28 21.33 -6.74
CA PRO A 407 -30.95 21.52 -5.35
C PRO A 407 -29.43 21.47 -5.16
N HIS A 408 -28.86 22.46 -4.49
CA HIS A 408 -27.41 22.54 -4.35
C HIS A 408 -26.96 23.07 -3.00
N LEU A 409 -25.72 22.76 -2.66
CA LEU A 409 -25.01 23.29 -1.49
C LEU A 409 -23.54 23.56 -1.85
N VAL A 410 -22.97 24.58 -1.22
CA VAL A 410 -21.52 24.84 -1.29
C VAL A 410 -20.96 24.74 0.11
N VAL A 411 -19.88 23.97 0.24
CA VAL A 411 -19.11 23.83 1.49
C VAL A 411 -17.65 24.21 1.24
N GLU A 412 -16.95 24.66 2.26
CA GLU A 412 -15.56 25.10 2.08
C GLU A 412 -14.55 23.94 2.10
N SER A 413 -14.83 22.88 2.86
CA SER A 413 -13.94 21.75 3.05
C SER A 413 -14.67 20.40 2.97
N THR A 414 -13.88 19.32 2.86
CA THR A 414 -14.40 17.95 2.94
C THR A 414 -14.93 17.61 4.34
N ALA A 415 -14.42 18.27 5.38
CA ALA A 415 -14.97 18.11 6.73
C ALA A 415 -16.40 18.63 6.81
N ASP A 416 -16.66 19.84 6.27
CA ASP A 416 -18.01 20.41 6.21
C ASP A 416 -18.95 19.57 5.32
N LEU A 417 -18.41 18.96 4.26
CA LEU A 417 -19.17 18.05 3.40
C LEU A 417 -19.71 16.83 4.18
N VAL A 418 -18.92 16.27 5.11
CA VAL A 418 -19.34 15.12 5.94
C VAL A 418 -20.57 15.47 6.78
N GLU A 419 -20.65 16.71 7.30
CA GLU A 419 -21.82 17.17 8.08
C GLU A 419 -23.01 17.49 7.19
N ALA A 420 -22.76 17.99 5.99
CA ALA A 420 -23.78 18.50 5.08
C ALA A 420 -24.47 17.41 4.21
N ILE A 421 -23.78 16.30 3.94
CA ILE A 421 -24.26 15.29 2.98
C ILE A 421 -25.58 14.62 3.41
N ASP A 422 -25.86 14.56 4.70
CA ASP A 422 -27.08 13.97 5.23
C ASP A 422 -28.35 14.81 4.98
N HIS A 423 -28.20 16.05 4.53
CA HIS A 423 -29.34 16.89 4.13
C HIS A 423 -29.95 16.50 2.78
N PHE A 424 -29.30 15.62 2.00
CA PHE A 424 -29.75 15.20 0.69
C PHE A 424 -30.28 13.76 0.70
N ASP A 425 -31.40 13.54 0.00
CA ASP A 425 -31.94 12.18 -0.20
C ASP A 425 -31.09 11.40 -1.17
N ARG A 426 -30.34 10.42 -0.64
CA ARG A 426 -29.45 9.54 -1.40
C ARG A 426 -30.10 8.23 -1.84
N ARG A 427 -31.38 8.01 -1.50
CA ARG A 427 -32.07 6.75 -1.83
C ARG A 427 -32.15 6.53 -3.33
N ASN A 428 -31.69 5.34 -3.76
CA ASN A 428 -31.67 4.95 -5.17
C ASN A 428 -30.95 5.98 -6.08
N THR A 429 -29.86 6.58 -5.60
CA THR A 429 -29.10 7.63 -6.29
C THR A 429 -27.70 7.12 -6.66
N THR A 430 -27.26 7.39 -7.89
CA THR A 430 -25.86 7.24 -8.27
C THR A 430 -25.15 8.57 -8.06
N ILE A 431 -24.11 8.60 -7.24
CA ILE A 431 -23.41 9.81 -6.82
C ILE A 431 -22.02 9.81 -7.40
N LEU A 432 -21.73 10.74 -8.32
CA LEU A 432 -20.37 11.00 -8.80
C LEU A 432 -19.64 11.86 -7.78
N ILE A 433 -18.48 11.39 -7.29
CA ILE A 433 -17.61 12.11 -6.37
C ILE A 433 -16.26 12.29 -7.05
N LYS A 434 -15.95 13.55 -7.42
CA LYS A 434 -14.75 13.89 -8.18
C LYS A 434 -14.13 15.18 -7.67
N GLY A 435 -12.79 15.22 -7.57
CA GLY A 435 -12.14 16.42 -7.06
C GLY A 435 -10.63 16.42 -7.20
N SER A 436 -10.02 17.57 -6.92
CA SER A 436 -8.58 17.71 -6.83
C SER A 436 -8.06 17.13 -5.52
N ARG A 437 -6.83 16.64 -5.51
CA ARG A 437 -6.18 16.02 -4.35
C ARG A 437 -6.08 16.92 -3.12
N THR A 438 -6.07 18.24 -3.32
CA THR A 438 -6.02 19.23 -2.23
C THR A 438 -7.21 19.13 -1.29
N PHE A 439 -8.36 18.67 -1.78
CA PHE A 439 -9.58 18.50 -1.00
C PHE A 439 -9.74 17.11 -0.37
N ALA A 440 -8.93 16.13 -0.76
CA ALA A 440 -8.98 14.77 -0.21
C ALA A 440 -10.41 14.18 -0.13
N LEU A 441 -11.21 14.35 -1.20
CA LEU A 441 -12.63 13.90 -1.23
C LEU A 441 -12.80 12.40 -0.98
N GLU A 442 -11.75 11.59 -1.20
CA GLU A 442 -11.77 10.17 -0.87
C GLU A 442 -12.08 9.89 0.62
N THR A 443 -11.87 10.85 1.49
CA THR A 443 -12.16 10.69 2.93
C THR A 443 -13.65 10.67 3.27
N ILE A 444 -14.55 11.04 2.33
CA ILE A 444 -16.00 10.96 2.55
C ILE A 444 -16.57 9.54 2.41
N PHE A 445 -15.93 8.67 1.63
CA PHE A 445 -16.48 7.35 1.33
C PHE A 445 -16.81 6.51 2.56
N PRO A 446 -16.01 6.48 3.64
CA PRO A 446 -16.38 5.77 4.88
C PRO A 446 -17.69 6.25 5.51
N HIS A 447 -18.15 7.47 5.18
CA HIS A 447 -19.41 8.05 5.69
C HIS A 447 -20.60 7.73 4.77
N LEU A 448 -20.35 7.47 3.48
CA LEU A 448 -21.38 7.21 2.45
C LEU A 448 -21.53 5.73 2.13
N MET A 449 -20.51 4.91 2.37
CA MET A 449 -20.58 3.48 2.04
C MET A 449 -21.64 2.76 2.86
N GLN A 450 -22.30 1.79 2.24
CA GLN A 450 -23.18 0.89 2.94
C GLN A 450 -22.43 0.20 4.08
N ARG A 451 -22.83 0.49 5.31
CA ARG A 451 -22.23 -0.14 6.49
C ARG A 451 -22.83 -1.54 6.62
N ALA A 452 -22.04 -2.53 6.27
CA ALA A 452 -22.42 -3.93 6.49
C ALA A 452 -22.49 -4.25 8.00
N HIS A 453 -21.80 -3.49 8.84
CA HIS A 453 -21.77 -3.64 10.29
C HIS A 453 -21.72 -2.25 10.99
N PRO A 454 -22.52 -2.03 12.03
CA PRO A 454 -22.54 -0.74 12.75
C PRO A 454 -21.29 -0.48 13.59
N SER A 455 -20.50 -1.54 13.86
CA SER A 455 -19.21 -1.46 14.54
C SER A 455 -18.06 -1.58 13.55
N PHE A 456 -16.92 -0.93 13.82
CA PHE A 456 -15.72 -0.99 12.98
C PHE A 456 -14.45 -0.82 13.82
N LEU A 457 -13.33 -1.26 13.28
CA LEU A 457 -12.01 -1.14 13.87
C LEU A 457 -11.20 -0.11 13.09
N GLU A 458 -10.85 1.01 13.72
CA GLU A 458 -9.88 1.96 13.16
C GLU A 458 -8.46 1.45 13.41
N VAL A 459 -7.62 1.50 12.37
CA VAL A 459 -6.22 1.10 12.39
C VAL A 459 -5.37 2.27 11.97
N SER A 460 -4.58 2.83 12.87
CA SER A 460 -3.70 3.96 12.58
C SER A 460 -2.42 3.51 11.90
N LEU A 461 -2.28 3.79 10.59
CA LEU A 461 -1.07 3.51 9.83
C LEU A 461 0.08 4.44 10.24
N SER A 462 -0.20 5.70 10.56
CA SER A 462 0.80 6.63 11.08
C SER A 462 1.40 6.14 12.41
N GLN A 463 0.57 5.56 13.29
CA GLN A 463 1.08 5.01 14.55
C GLN A 463 1.89 3.72 14.32
N ILE A 464 1.51 2.89 13.33
CA ILE A 464 2.34 1.74 12.89
C ILE A 464 3.73 2.24 12.43
N THR A 465 3.79 3.33 11.64
CA THR A 465 5.04 3.94 11.20
C THR A 465 5.88 4.39 12.39
N SER A 466 5.29 5.10 13.34
CA SER A 466 5.98 5.58 14.55
C SER A 466 6.52 4.42 15.38
N ASN A 467 5.71 3.39 15.61
CA ASN A 467 6.12 2.21 16.36
C ASN A 467 7.28 1.46 15.66
N LEU A 468 7.19 1.26 14.32
CA LEU A 468 8.24 0.63 13.53
C LEU A 468 9.56 1.42 13.64
N SER A 469 9.49 2.74 13.51
CA SER A 469 10.65 3.63 13.63
C SER A 469 11.30 3.54 15.02
N ALA A 470 10.48 3.54 16.08
CA ALA A 470 10.98 3.40 17.45
C ALA A 470 11.73 2.09 17.69
N TYR A 471 11.29 0.99 17.09
CA TYR A 471 12.00 -0.29 17.17
C TYR A 471 13.26 -0.33 16.30
N ARG A 472 13.22 0.29 15.11
CA ARG A 472 14.39 0.38 14.22
C ARG A 472 15.55 1.13 14.88
N GLN A 473 15.25 2.26 15.54
CA GLN A 473 16.25 3.01 16.30
C GLN A 473 16.93 2.19 17.41
N ARG A 474 16.24 1.19 17.96
CA ARG A 474 16.78 0.31 19.00
C ARG A 474 17.60 -0.88 18.46
N ALA A 475 17.40 -1.23 17.18
CA ALA A 475 18.15 -2.27 16.50
C ALA A 475 18.68 -1.76 15.14
N PRO A 476 19.51 -0.70 15.12
CA PRO A 476 19.87 0.01 13.88
C PRO A 476 20.73 -0.79 12.91
N ARG A 477 21.41 -1.84 13.40
CA ARG A 477 22.27 -2.71 12.58
C ARG A 477 21.59 -4.00 12.13
N SER A 478 20.36 -4.26 12.59
CA SER A 478 19.65 -5.50 12.30
C SER A 478 18.53 -5.26 11.31
N LYS A 479 18.33 -6.18 10.39
CA LYS A 479 17.13 -6.25 9.56
C LYS A 479 15.89 -6.40 10.42
N ILE A 480 14.73 -5.96 9.93
CA ILE A 480 13.46 -6.12 10.64
C ILE A 480 12.53 -7.06 9.87
N MET A 481 12.16 -8.14 10.54
CA MET A 481 11.06 -9.01 10.15
C MET A 481 9.79 -8.61 10.90
N VAL A 482 8.72 -8.30 10.18
CA VAL A 482 7.43 -7.93 10.76
C VAL A 482 6.47 -9.11 10.78
N MET A 483 5.88 -9.38 11.94
CA MET A 483 4.88 -10.43 12.11
C MET A 483 3.50 -9.92 11.70
N VAL A 484 2.93 -10.46 10.61
CA VAL A 484 1.60 -10.11 10.08
C VAL A 484 0.60 -11.27 10.14
N LYS A 485 0.91 -12.30 10.91
CA LYS A 485 0.04 -13.46 11.17
C LYS A 485 -1.24 -13.09 11.89
N ALA A 486 -2.24 -13.94 11.84
CA ALA A 486 -3.55 -13.79 12.50
C ALA A 486 -4.20 -12.43 12.14
N LEU A 487 -4.38 -12.16 10.83
CA LEU A 487 -4.86 -10.87 10.31
C LEU A 487 -4.04 -9.68 10.83
N ALA A 488 -2.69 -9.80 10.88
CA ALA A 488 -1.82 -8.80 11.47
C ALA A 488 -2.28 -8.40 12.88
N TYR A 489 -2.41 -9.40 13.76
CA TYR A 489 -2.93 -9.25 15.12
C TYR A 489 -4.31 -8.57 15.16
N GLY A 490 -5.19 -8.94 14.24
CA GLY A 490 -6.53 -8.36 14.12
C GLY A 490 -6.60 -7.05 13.32
N SER A 491 -5.47 -6.45 12.94
CA SER A 491 -5.41 -5.15 12.25
C SER A 491 -5.71 -5.20 10.74
N GLY A 492 -5.71 -6.40 10.12
CA GLY A 492 -5.83 -6.60 8.67
C GLY A 492 -4.47 -6.78 7.98
N SER A 493 -4.21 -8.01 7.49
CA SER A 493 -2.87 -8.42 7.05
C SER A 493 -2.40 -7.73 5.78
N ILE A 494 -3.27 -7.52 4.79
CA ILE A 494 -2.88 -6.97 3.47
C ILE A 494 -2.41 -5.53 3.59
N GLU A 495 -3.21 -4.66 4.21
CA GLU A 495 -2.92 -3.24 4.31
C GLU A 495 -1.72 -2.98 5.22
N VAL A 496 -1.63 -3.69 6.36
CA VAL A 496 -0.47 -3.60 7.25
C VAL A 496 0.78 -4.11 6.53
N ALA A 497 0.74 -5.27 5.86
CA ALA A 497 1.88 -5.80 5.12
C ALA A 497 2.34 -4.85 4.01
N ARG A 498 1.40 -4.28 3.24
CA ARG A 498 1.68 -3.29 2.20
C ARG A 498 2.36 -2.05 2.79
N HIS A 499 1.83 -1.55 3.90
CA HIS A 499 2.34 -0.36 4.58
C HIS A 499 3.76 -0.58 5.11
N VAL A 500 4.01 -1.65 5.88
CA VAL A 500 5.34 -1.91 6.45
C VAL A 500 6.37 -2.29 5.38
N SER A 501 5.95 -2.96 4.30
CA SER A 501 6.83 -3.23 3.15
C SER A 501 7.26 -1.94 2.45
N ALA A 502 6.34 -0.97 2.30
CA ALA A 502 6.67 0.35 1.74
C ALA A 502 7.61 1.15 2.65
N LEU A 503 7.59 0.91 3.96
CA LEU A 503 8.51 1.48 4.95
C LEU A 503 9.83 0.71 5.08
N GLY A 504 10.11 -0.25 4.20
CA GLY A 504 11.37 -0.98 4.17
C GLY A 504 11.51 -2.09 5.20
N ALA A 505 10.41 -2.73 5.62
CA ALA A 505 10.52 -4.00 6.33
C ALA A 505 11.22 -5.05 5.46
N ASP A 506 12.27 -5.68 5.98
CA ASP A 506 13.11 -6.61 5.21
C ASP A 506 12.43 -7.95 4.96
N TYR A 507 11.64 -8.42 5.93
CA TYR A 507 10.89 -9.67 5.90
C TYR A 507 9.49 -9.48 6.47
N LEU A 508 8.56 -10.29 6.00
CA LEU A 508 7.28 -10.52 6.65
C LEU A 508 7.25 -11.97 7.19
N ALA A 509 6.47 -12.19 8.24
CA ALA A 509 6.25 -13.54 8.73
C ALA A 509 4.77 -13.79 9.01
N VAL A 510 4.30 -14.94 8.55
CA VAL A 510 2.94 -15.46 8.74
C VAL A 510 2.98 -16.78 9.52
N ALA A 511 1.84 -17.20 10.04
CA ALA A 511 1.76 -18.49 10.76
C ALA A 511 1.66 -19.67 9.78
N TYR A 512 0.82 -19.57 8.76
CA TYR A 512 0.47 -20.66 7.86
C TYR A 512 0.60 -20.25 6.38
N THR A 513 0.71 -21.25 5.50
CA THR A 513 0.88 -21.07 4.05
C THR A 513 -0.25 -20.22 3.41
N ASN A 514 -1.51 -20.46 3.80
CA ASN A 514 -2.66 -19.72 3.29
C ASN A 514 -2.62 -18.21 3.60
N GLU A 515 -2.07 -17.80 4.75
CA GLU A 515 -1.87 -16.37 5.06
C GLU A 515 -0.84 -15.75 4.11
N GLY A 516 0.24 -16.49 3.79
CA GLY A 516 1.25 -16.07 2.83
C GLY A 516 0.71 -15.95 1.40
N ILE A 517 -0.13 -16.90 0.97
CA ILE A 517 -0.80 -16.88 -0.34
C ILE A 517 -1.65 -15.61 -0.47
N VAL A 518 -2.49 -15.29 0.52
CA VAL A 518 -3.31 -14.07 0.53
C VAL A 518 -2.47 -12.80 0.35
N LEU A 519 -1.30 -12.74 0.98
CA LEU A 519 -0.39 -11.60 0.82
C LEU A 519 0.22 -11.56 -0.59
N ARG A 520 0.60 -12.71 -1.16
CA ARG A 520 1.12 -12.78 -2.55
C ARG A 520 0.07 -12.37 -3.57
N GLU A 521 -1.16 -12.87 -3.45
CA GLU A 521 -2.30 -12.49 -4.30
C GLU A 521 -2.61 -10.98 -4.20
N ALA A 522 -2.37 -10.38 -3.04
CA ALA A 522 -2.48 -8.93 -2.85
C ALA A 522 -1.28 -8.14 -3.41
N GLY A 523 -0.31 -8.81 -4.07
CA GLY A 523 0.84 -8.20 -4.73
C GLY A 523 2.00 -7.84 -3.80
N ILE A 524 2.09 -8.42 -2.59
CA ILE A 524 3.21 -8.21 -1.67
C ILE A 524 4.43 -8.97 -2.16
N GLN A 525 5.54 -8.27 -2.43
CA GLN A 525 6.78 -8.84 -2.99
C GLN A 525 7.87 -9.11 -1.94
N SER A 526 7.75 -8.54 -0.73
CA SER A 526 8.72 -8.77 0.35
C SER A 526 8.89 -10.27 0.63
N PRO A 527 10.08 -10.76 1.02
CA PRO A 527 10.25 -12.14 1.45
C PRO A 527 9.26 -12.48 2.57
N ILE A 528 8.60 -13.64 2.51
CA ILE A 528 7.60 -14.09 3.49
C ILE A 528 8.04 -15.41 4.10
N MET A 529 8.33 -15.40 5.40
CA MET A 529 8.58 -16.58 6.18
C MET A 529 7.25 -17.20 6.64
N VAL A 530 7.08 -18.52 6.42
CA VAL A 530 5.93 -19.29 6.92
C VAL A 530 6.38 -20.12 8.11
N MET A 531 5.94 -19.74 9.32
CA MET A 531 6.43 -20.33 10.57
C MET A 531 6.00 -21.79 10.78
N ASN A 532 4.82 -22.15 10.31
CA ASN A 532 4.27 -23.50 10.42
C ASN A 532 3.71 -23.93 9.07
N ALA A 533 4.62 -24.20 8.13
CA ALA A 533 4.26 -24.59 6.78
C ALA A 533 3.73 -26.04 6.77
N ASP A 534 2.74 -26.29 5.92
CA ASP A 534 2.27 -27.64 5.62
C ASP A 534 3.14 -28.25 4.51
N PHE A 535 3.97 -29.19 4.87
CA PHE A 535 4.85 -29.90 3.95
C PHE A 535 4.14 -31.00 3.13
N THR A 536 2.83 -31.14 3.23
CA THR A 536 2.01 -31.94 2.29
C THR A 536 1.63 -31.13 1.05
N ALA A 537 1.74 -29.80 1.10
CA ALA A 537 1.40 -28.85 0.03
C ALA A 537 2.61 -27.99 -0.36
N ILE A 538 3.77 -28.64 -0.57
CA ILE A 538 5.03 -27.93 -0.94
C ILE A 538 4.87 -27.15 -2.25
N ASP A 539 4.08 -27.66 -3.19
CA ASP A 539 3.82 -26.99 -4.47
C ASP A 539 3.30 -25.56 -4.28
N LEU A 540 2.43 -25.33 -3.29
CA LEU A 540 1.92 -23.98 -2.96
C LEU A 540 3.02 -23.05 -2.42
N LEU A 541 3.99 -23.58 -1.67
CA LEU A 541 5.14 -22.83 -1.20
C LEU A 541 6.03 -22.38 -2.37
N VAL A 542 6.21 -23.27 -3.35
CA VAL A 542 6.99 -23.02 -4.57
C VAL A 542 6.27 -22.02 -5.46
N GLU A 543 5.00 -22.27 -5.78
CA GLU A 543 4.17 -21.43 -6.65
C GLU A 543 4.12 -19.98 -6.16
N HIS A 544 3.94 -19.79 -4.86
CA HIS A 544 3.83 -18.47 -4.26
C HIS A 544 5.16 -17.90 -3.71
N ASN A 545 6.28 -18.60 -3.95
CA ASN A 545 7.60 -18.21 -3.46
C ASN A 545 7.59 -17.85 -1.96
N LEU A 546 7.11 -18.76 -1.13
CA LEU A 546 7.02 -18.64 0.33
C LEU A 546 8.15 -19.43 0.98
N GLU A 547 8.82 -18.85 1.97
CA GLU A 547 10.00 -19.42 2.62
C GLU A 547 9.59 -20.18 3.90
N PRO A 548 9.53 -21.55 3.90
CA PRO A 548 9.08 -22.30 5.06
C PRO A 548 10.14 -22.43 6.14
N VAL A 549 9.68 -22.63 7.38
CA VAL A 549 10.51 -23.00 8.51
C VAL A 549 10.66 -24.50 8.62
N LEU A 550 11.89 -25.00 8.69
CA LEU A 550 12.22 -26.38 9.05
C LEU A 550 12.48 -26.43 10.56
N PHE A 551 11.72 -27.26 11.26
CA PHE A 551 11.74 -27.35 12.72
C PHE A 551 11.75 -28.78 13.27
N SER A 552 11.65 -29.79 12.41
CA SER A 552 11.67 -31.20 12.80
C SER A 552 12.36 -32.05 11.73
N GLN A 553 12.83 -33.25 12.12
CA GLN A 553 13.39 -34.22 11.21
C GLN A 553 12.42 -34.56 10.06
N GLU A 554 11.13 -34.62 10.35
CA GLU A 554 10.09 -34.90 9.36
C GLU A 554 10.01 -33.74 8.32
N SER A 555 10.00 -32.49 8.76
CA SER A 555 9.97 -31.33 7.87
C SER A 555 11.20 -31.27 6.97
N LEU A 556 12.40 -31.57 7.51
CA LEU A 556 13.63 -31.62 6.75
C LEU A 556 13.62 -32.73 5.71
N GLN A 557 13.19 -33.93 6.07
CA GLN A 557 13.12 -35.06 5.13
C GLN A 557 12.13 -34.80 3.99
N LYS A 558 10.94 -34.26 4.28
CA LYS A 558 9.96 -33.87 3.24
C LYS A 558 10.53 -32.84 2.29
N TRP A 559 11.26 -31.86 2.83
CA TRP A 559 11.92 -30.83 2.01
C TRP A 559 13.02 -31.40 1.12
N ILE A 560 13.87 -32.29 1.65
CA ILE A 560 14.91 -32.97 0.89
C ILE A 560 14.30 -33.85 -0.23
N LEU A 561 13.22 -34.57 0.03
CA LEU A 561 12.54 -35.35 -0.99
C LEU A 561 11.97 -34.46 -2.11
N ALA A 562 11.35 -33.32 -1.76
CA ALA A 562 10.85 -32.36 -2.73
C ALA A 562 11.96 -31.76 -3.59
N SER A 563 13.16 -31.54 -3.02
CA SER A 563 14.32 -30.99 -3.76
C SER A 563 14.86 -31.93 -4.85
N GLN A 564 14.51 -33.19 -4.81
CA GLN A 564 14.89 -34.18 -5.84
C GLN A 564 13.97 -34.14 -7.08
N SER A 565 12.75 -33.60 -6.93
CA SER A 565 11.73 -33.56 -7.99
C SER A 565 11.41 -32.17 -8.55
N LEU A 566 11.77 -31.12 -7.83
CA LEU A 566 11.45 -29.74 -8.20
C LEU A 566 12.74 -28.97 -8.55
N GLU A 567 12.78 -28.35 -9.73
CA GLU A 567 13.95 -27.63 -10.25
C GLU A 567 14.29 -26.37 -9.43
N ARG A 568 13.28 -25.75 -8.81
CA ARG A 568 13.46 -24.50 -8.06
C ARG A 568 12.65 -24.51 -6.77
N LEU A 569 13.35 -24.53 -5.64
CA LEU A 569 12.75 -24.40 -4.32
C LEU A 569 13.02 -23.03 -3.70
N PRO A 570 12.08 -22.49 -2.92
CA PRO A 570 12.34 -21.31 -2.08
C PRO A 570 13.47 -21.60 -1.07
N LYS A 571 14.04 -20.55 -0.50
CA LYS A 571 14.95 -20.71 0.65
C LYS A 571 14.16 -21.14 1.88
N VAL A 572 14.84 -21.72 2.86
CA VAL A 572 14.23 -22.17 4.12
C VAL A 572 14.82 -21.46 5.32
N HIS A 573 14.09 -21.46 6.42
CA HIS A 573 14.56 -21.00 7.73
C HIS A 573 14.70 -22.19 8.68
N VAL A 574 15.77 -22.25 9.46
CA VAL A 574 16.06 -23.36 10.40
C VAL A 574 15.78 -22.89 11.82
N GLU A 575 14.78 -23.51 12.49
CA GLU A 575 14.42 -23.19 13.88
C GLU A 575 15.06 -24.18 14.86
N TRP A 576 15.71 -23.62 15.92
CA TRP A 576 16.30 -24.37 17.03
C TRP A 576 15.46 -24.19 18.29
N ASP A 577 15.21 -25.27 19.04
CA ASP A 577 14.57 -25.20 20.34
C ASP A 577 15.61 -24.90 21.45
N SER A 578 15.75 -23.63 21.81
CA SER A 578 16.60 -23.17 22.90
C SER A 578 15.92 -23.22 24.28
N GLY A 579 14.71 -23.80 24.38
CA GLY A 579 14.00 -23.96 25.66
C GLY A 579 12.51 -23.66 25.64
N MET A 580 11.93 -23.28 24.48
CA MET A 580 10.50 -23.01 24.31
C MET A 580 9.65 -24.28 24.31
N LYS A 581 10.20 -25.42 23.85
CA LYS A 581 9.52 -26.72 23.75
C LYS A 581 8.22 -26.70 22.95
N ARG A 582 8.18 -25.85 21.92
CA ARG A 582 7.03 -25.70 21.01
C ARG A 582 7.33 -26.26 19.63
N LEU A 583 8.27 -25.68 18.92
CA LEU A 583 8.84 -26.10 17.65
C LEU A 583 10.35 -25.91 17.70
N GLY A 584 11.06 -26.42 16.68
CA GLY A 584 12.52 -26.28 16.54
C GLY A 584 13.27 -27.60 16.76
N PHE A 585 14.36 -27.77 16.05
CA PHE A 585 15.27 -28.91 16.22
C PHE A 585 15.88 -28.90 17.62
N PRO A 586 15.97 -30.04 18.30
CA PRO A 586 16.71 -30.13 19.54
C PRO A 586 18.18 -29.75 19.33
N MET A 587 18.73 -28.92 20.19
CA MET A 587 20.15 -28.48 20.07
C MET A 587 21.13 -29.64 20.20
N SER A 588 20.73 -30.72 20.91
CA SER A 588 21.52 -31.95 21.00
C SER A 588 21.67 -32.68 19.65
N GLU A 589 20.80 -32.45 18.70
CA GLU A 589 20.82 -33.03 17.37
C GLU A 589 21.48 -32.15 16.30
N ALA A 590 21.98 -30.97 16.70
CA ALA A 590 22.48 -29.95 15.78
C ALA A 590 23.52 -30.49 14.78
N THR A 591 24.45 -31.35 15.22
CA THR A 591 25.47 -31.94 14.33
C THR A 591 24.85 -32.81 13.22
N SER A 592 23.88 -33.66 13.55
CA SER A 592 23.20 -34.50 12.57
C SER A 592 22.34 -33.70 11.59
N ILE A 593 21.58 -32.70 12.09
CA ILE A 593 20.72 -31.84 11.27
C ILE A 593 21.56 -31.00 10.31
N VAL A 594 22.60 -30.36 10.81
CA VAL A 594 23.52 -29.56 10.02
C VAL A 594 24.23 -30.38 8.93
N GLN A 595 24.61 -31.61 9.22
CA GLN A 595 25.19 -32.52 8.23
C GLN A 595 24.20 -32.83 7.11
N GLN A 596 22.94 -33.17 7.44
CA GLN A 596 21.88 -33.41 6.45
C GLN A 596 21.61 -32.22 5.57
N ILE A 597 21.53 -31.00 6.15
CA ILE A 597 21.36 -29.73 5.42
C ILE A 597 22.49 -29.54 4.41
N LYS A 598 23.73 -29.78 4.83
CA LYS A 598 24.92 -29.64 3.98
C LYS A 598 24.94 -30.66 2.84
N GLU A 599 24.76 -31.93 3.15
CA GLU A 599 24.81 -33.05 2.18
C GLU A 599 23.75 -32.92 1.09
N ASN A 600 22.57 -32.38 1.43
CA ASN A 600 21.47 -32.20 0.50
C ASN A 600 21.39 -30.78 -0.07
N HIS A 601 22.42 -29.95 0.11
CA HIS A 601 22.52 -28.61 -0.44
C HIS A 601 21.28 -27.73 -0.18
N VAL A 602 20.67 -27.87 1.03
CA VAL A 602 19.46 -27.10 1.38
C VAL A 602 19.77 -25.61 1.42
N ALA A 603 19.02 -24.82 0.66
CA ALA A 603 19.21 -23.37 0.54
C ALA A 603 18.67 -22.63 1.77
N VAL A 604 19.50 -22.48 2.82
CA VAL A 604 19.10 -21.82 4.07
C VAL A 604 19.16 -20.28 3.90
N ALA A 605 18.05 -19.58 4.17
CA ALA A 605 17.97 -18.11 4.24
C ALA A 605 18.41 -17.61 5.61
N SER A 606 17.89 -18.23 6.68
CA SER A 606 18.20 -17.81 8.04
C SER A 606 18.15 -18.99 9.02
N THR A 607 18.68 -18.75 10.20
CA THR A 607 18.56 -19.61 11.36
C THR A 607 18.06 -18.83 12.56
N PHE A 608 17.20 -19.44 13.40
CA PHE A 608 16.62 -18.72 14.51
C PHE A 608 16.18 -19.64 15.68
N SER A 609 15.84 -18.99 16.79
CA SER A 609 15.13 -19.61 17.91
C SER A 609 14.14 -18.60 18.51
N HIS A 610 13.47 -18.92 19.61
CA HIS A 610 12.47 -18.04 20.24
C HIS A 610 12.74 -17.83 21.74
N LEU A 611 12.83 -16.56 22.17
CA LEU A 611 12.96 -16.20 23.57
C LEU A 611 11.66 -16.47 24.34
N VAL A 612 11.76 -17.22 25.42
CA VAL A 612 10.59 -17.68 26.20
C VAL A 612 10.02 -16.57 27.06
N SER A 613 10.87 -15.78 27.73
CA SER A 613 10.44 -14.86 28.76
C SER A 613 11.25 -13.55 28.76
N SER A 614 11.53 -13.03 27.56
CA SER A 614 12.31 -11.79 27.39
C SER A 614 11.64 -10.53 27.97
N ASN A 615 10.35 -10.58 28.31
CA ASN A 615 9.62 -9.52 28.97
C ASN A 615 9.72 -9.52 30.51
N ASN A 616 10.17 -10.61 31.15
CA ASN A 616 10.20 -10.75 32.61
C ASN A 616 11.63 -10.80 33.13
N ALA A 617 12.03 -9.79 33.92
CA ALA A 617 13.37 -9.69 34.49
C ALA A 617 13.78 -10.86 35.42
N GLN A 618 12.82 -11.55 36.03
CA GLN A 618 13.10 -12.72 36.87
C GLN A 618 13.73 -13.88 36.06
N HIS A 619 13.56 -13.89 34.74
CA HIS A 619 14.04 -14.93 33.83
C HIS A 619 15.23 -14.50 32.97
N ASP A 620 15.89 -13.40 33.29
CA ASP A 620 16.99 -12.86 32.47
C ASP A 620 18.15 -13.86 32.34
N THR A 621 18.50 -14.56 33.42
CA THR A 621 19.55 -15.60 33.38
C THR A 621 19.19 -16.73 32.40
N PHE A 622 17.91 -17.12 32.34
CA PHE A 622 17.45 -18.13 31.39
C PHE A 622 17.49 -17.58 29.96
N THR A 623 17.05 -16.36 29.76
CA THR A 623 17.11 -15.69 28.45
C THR A 623 18.54 -15.59 27.94
N GLN A 624 19.51 -15.25 28.81
CA GLN A 624 20.92 -15.20 28.44
C GLN A 624 21.47 -16.58 28.00
N ARG A 625 21.09 -17.64 28.69
CA ARG A 625 21.45 -19.03 28.29
C ARG A 625 20.85 -19.39 26.94
N GLN A 626 19.61 -18.94 26.62
CA GLN A 626 19.03 -19.15 25.30
C GLN A 626 19.84 -18.45 24.20
N ILE A 627 20.32 -17.22 24.46
CA ILE A 627 21.14 -16.46 23.51
C ILE A 627 22.45 -17.19 23.23
N GLU A 628 23.15 -17.64 24.28
CA GLU A 628 24.43 -18.36 24.18
C GLU A 628 24.28 -19.70 23.42
N ALA A 629 23.29 -20.49 23.79
CA ALA A 629 23.00 -21.77 23.16
C ALA A 629 22.64 -21.62 21.68
N PHE A 630 21.82 -20.63 21.34
CA PHE A 630 21.49 -20.32 19.94
C PHE A 630 22.71 -19.90 19.12
N SER A 631 23.60 -19.04 19.69
CA SER A 631 24.81 -18.60 19.02
C SER A 631 25.68 -19.77 18.59
N LEU A 632 25.89 -20.75 19.49
CA LEU A 632 26.68 -21.94 19.19
C LEU A 632 26.08 -22.77 18.03
N CYS A 633 24.75 -22.98 18.01
CA CYS A 633 24.08 -23.71 16.94
C CYS A 633 24.16 -22.96 15.61
N ALA A 634 24.00 -21.64 15.61
CA ALA A 634 24.09 -20.80 14.43
C ALA A 634 25.49 -20.81 13.81
N GLU A 635 26.54 -20.66 14.64
CA GLU A 635 27.95 -20.75 14.21
C GLU A 635 28.27 -22.13 13.64
N HIS A 636 27.75 -23.20 14.26
CA HIS A 636 27.94 -24.56 13.76
C HIS A 636 27.33 -24.75 12.38
N LEU A 637 26.11 -24.23 12.15
CA LEU A 637 25.45 -24.26 10.85
C LEU A 637 26.25 -23.47 9.80
N GLU A 638 26.63 -22.23 10.06
CA GLU A 638 27.41 -21.41 9.13
C GLU A 638 28.75 -22.06 8.72
N LYS A 639 29.45 -22.60 9.70
CA LYS A 639 30.72 -23.33 9.45
C LYS A 639 30.54 -24.54 8.56
N ALA A 640 29.46 -25.29 8.75
CA ALA A 640 29.20 -26.50 7.97
C ALA A 640 28.81 -26.20 6.53
N ILE A 641 27.95 -25.18 6.30
CA ILE A 641 27.50 -24.80 4.96
C ILE A 641 28.49 -23.88 4.23
N GLY A 642 29.53 -23.36 4.95
CA GLY A 642 30.62 -22.58 4.37
C GLY A 642 30.26 -21.15 3.95
N ARG A 643 29.16 -20.60 4.47
CA ARG A 643 28.71 -19.23 4.21
C ARG A 643 27.89 -18.67 5.37
N PRO A 644 27.82 -17.32 5.55
CA PRO A 644 26.95 -16.71 6.54
C PRO A 644 25.47 -16.93 6.20
N VAL A 645 24.64 -17.00 7.24
CA VAL A 645 23.18 -17.01 7.17
C VAL A 645 22.61 -15.97 8.13
N LEU A 646 21.45 -15.40 7.84
CA LEU A 646 20.82 -14.45 8.74
C LEU A 646 20.47 -15.13 10.07
N LYS A 647 20.94 -14.57 11.19
CA LYS A 647 20.62 -15.03 12.55
C LYS A 647 19.58 -14.13 13.17
N HIS A 648 18.52 -14.70 13.76
CA HIS A 648 17.53 -13.90 14.46
C HIS A 648 16.95 -14.60 15.70
N LEU A 649 16.84 -13.85 16.79
CA LEU A 649 16.37 -14.39 18.07
C LEU A 649 15.37 -13.46 18.77
N ALA A 650 15.66 -12.14 18.83
CA ALA A 650 14.88 -11.17 19.56
C ALA A 650 13.46 -11.03 19.02
N ASN A 651 12.46 -11.14 19.90
CA ASN A 651 11.08 -10.70 19.71
C ASN A 651 10.92 -9.24 20.19
N SER A 652 9.72 -8.65 20.17
CA SER A 652 9.49 -7.24 20.54
C SER A 652 10.10 -6.84 21.89
N SER A 653 9.94 -7.65 22.94
CA SER A 653 10.55 -7.39 24.26
C SER A 653 12.07 -7.63 24.25
N GLY A 654 12.53 -8.65 23.52
CA GLY A 654 13.95 -8.93 23.34
C GLY A 654 14.68 -7.78 22.66
N ILE A 655 14.05 -7.11 21.71
CA ILE A 655 14.64 -5.93 21.06
C ILE A 655 14.90 -4.81 22.08
N LEU A 656 13.99 -4.61 23.01
CA LEU A 656 14.12 -3.55 24.03
C LEU A 656 15.10 -3.87 25.15
N ARG A 657 15.24 -5.16 25.51
CA ARG A 657 15.95 -5.55 26.72
C ARG A 657 17.29 -6.25 26.50
N PHE A 658 17.48 -6.90 25.35
CA PHE A 658 18.67 -7.72 25.07
C PHE A 658 19.32 -7.35 23.75
N PRO A 659 20.13 -6.28 23.69
CA PRO A 659 20.87 -5.90 22.46
C PRO A 659 21.74 -7.03 21.90
N SER A 660 22.27 -7.91 22.76
CA SER A 660 23.06 -9.08 22.36
C SER A 660 22.27 -10.13 21.57
N ALA A 661 20.92 -10.09 21.62
CA ALA A 661 20.03 -10.98 20.89
C ALA A 661 19.57 -10.42 19.55
N HIS A 662 19.97 -9.22 19.14
CA HIS A 662 19.55 -8.60 17.90
C HIS A 662 20.05 -9.38 16.67
N PHE A 663 21.32 -9.83 16.69
CA PHE A 663 21.97 -10.51 15.58
C PHE A 663 21.77 -9.76 14.25
N ASP A 664 21.62 -10.49 13.13
CA ASP A 664 21.46 -9.93 11.80
C ASP A 664 20.03 -9.42 11.53
N MET A 665 19.03 -9.95 12.30
CA MET A 665 17.63 -9.58 12.11
C MET A 665 16.84 -9.71 13.42
N VAL A 666 15.85 -8.84 13.61
CA VAL A 666 14.92 -8.88 14.75
C VAL A 666 13.49 -9.13 14.28
N ARG A 667 12.64 -9.74 15.15
CA ARG A 667 11.25 -10.05 14.83
C ARG A 667 10.29 -9.18 15.61
N LEU A 668 9.69 -8.22 14.93
CA LEU A 668 8.74 -7.27 15.50
C LEU A 668 7.31 -7.81 15.38
N GLY A 669 6.71 -8.12 16.53
CA GLY A 669 5.33 -8.59 16.65
C GLY A 669 4.47 -7.56 17.39
N LEU A 670 4.05 -7.88 18.62
CA LEU A 670 3.11 -7.09 19.42
C LEU A 670 3.52 -5.62 19.58
N GLY A 671 4.82 -5.34 19.62
CA GLY A 671 5.34 -3.98 19.71
C GLY A 671 4.95 -3.08 18.54
N LEU A 672 4.82 -3.64 17.32
CA LEU A 672 4.33 -2.88 16.17
C LEU A 672 2.91 -2.37 16.40
N TYR A 673 2.08 -3.17 17.08
CA TYR A 673 0.67 -2.88 17.34
C TYR A 673 0.47 -2.05 18.62
N GLY A 674 1.58 -1.57 19.21
CA GLY A 674 1.56 -0.56 20.27
C GLY A 674 1.57 -1.09 21.70
N TYR A 675 1.98 -2.35 21.89
CA TYR A 675 2.08 -2.94 23.22
C TYR A 675 3.50 -3.48 23.44
N SER A 676 4.20 -2.89 24.40
CA SER A 676 5.58 -3.26 24.74
C SER A 676 5.73 -3.55 26.22
N GLU A 677 6.67 -4.45 26.53
CA GLU A 677 7.18 -4.71 27.87
C GLU A 677 8.74 -4.80 27.80
N PRO A 678 9.44 -3.86 28.46
CA PRO A 678 8.91 -2.75 29.26
C PRO A 678 8.10 -1.75 28.43
N SER A 679 7.23 -1.00 29.10
CA SER A 679 6.45 0.07 28.44
C SER A 679 7.38 1.19 27.98
N VAL A 680 7.24 1.61 26.74
CA VAL A 680 8.03 2.68 26.09
C VAL A 680 7.05 3.75 25.62
N ALA A 681 7.30 5.01 25.98
CA ALA A 681 6.37 6.10 25.71
C ALA A 681 6.08 6.34 24.24
N GLU A 682 7.06 6.10 23.36
CA GLU A 682 6.93 6.28 21.91
C GLU A 682 6.12 5.18 21.23
N ILE A 683 5.92 4.03 21.91
CA ILE A 683 5.17 2.89 21.38
C ILE A 683 3.73 2.98 21.86
N GLN A 684 2.81 3.31 20.96
CA GLN A 684 1.41 3.57 21.26
C GLN A 684 0.48 2.60 20.52
N PRO A 685 -0.68 2.24 21.13
CA PRO A 685 -1.69 1.39 20.49
C PRO A 685 -2.17 1.92 19.14
N VAL A 686 -2.35 1.02 18.17
CA VAL A 686 -2.75 1.35 16.80
C VAL A 686 -4.24 1.13 16.55
N LEU A 687 -4.97 0.50 17.48
CA LEU A 687 -6.35 0.05 17.30
C LEU A 687 -7.33 0.89 18.13
N THR A 688 -8.42 1.31 17.49
CA THR A 688 -9.60 1.86 18.15
C THR A 688 -10.84 1.13 17.65
N TRP A 689 -11.51 0.40 18.54
CA TRP A 689 -12.72 -0.36 18.22
C TRP A 689 -13.96 0.46 18.60
N ILE A 690 -14.76 0.81 17.60
CA ILE A 690 -15.88 1.72 17.71
C ILE A 690 -17.18 0.99 17.40
N SER A 691 -18.23 1.29 18.14
CA SER A 691 -19.60 0.87 17.92
C SER A 691 -20.57 2.04 18.16
N ARG A 692 -21.88 1.77 18.09
CA ARG A 692 -22.93 2.76 18.34
C ARG A 692 -24.09 2.15 19.12
N ILE A 693 -24.80 2.97 19.89
CA ILE A 693 -26.02 2.55 20.56
C ILE A 693 -27.12 2.31 19.54
N THR A 694 -27.71 1.12 19.54
CA THR A 694 -28.85 0.75 18.66
C THR A 694 -30.20 0.94 19.32
N GLN A 695 -30.27 0.78 20.64
CA GLN A 695 -31.51 0.94 21.41
C GLN A 695 -31.21 1.35 22.84
N ILE A 696 -32.15 2.07 23.46
CA ILE A 696 -32.11 2.44 24.88
C ILE A 696 -33.42 2.01 25.53
N HIS A 697 -33.33 1.21 26.57
CA HIS A 697 -34.44 0.77 27.41
C HIS A 697 -34.46 1.51 28.76
N HIS A 698 -35.63 1.82 29.24
CA HIS A 698 -35.86 2.17 30.63
C HIS A 698 -36.22 0.90 31.39
N VAL A 699 -35.38 0.53 32.37
CA VAL A 699 -35.50 -0.69 33.16
C VAL A 699 -35.83 -0.27 34.58
N GLN A 700 -36.94 -0.76 35.16
CA GLN A 700 -37.36 -0.45 36.51
C GLN A 700 -36.60 -1.30 37.54
N LYS A 701 -36.50 -0.82 38.77
CA LYS A 701 -35.93 -1.58 39.85
C LYS A 701 -36.63 -2.94 39.99
N GLY A 702 -35.81 -4.01 40.06
CA GLY A 702 -36.29 -5.39 40.17
C GLY A 702 -36.48 -6.09 38.82
N GLU A 703 -36.47 -5.39 37.71
CA GLU A 703 -36.46 -6.01 36.38
C GLU A 703 -35.09 -6.61 36.02
N SER A 704 -35.08 -7.58 35.13
CA SER A 704 -33.87 -8.30 34.72
C SER A 704 -33.39 -7.92 33.34
N VAL A 705 -32.06 -7.96 33.13
CA VAL A 705 -31.41 -7.71 31.84
C VAL A 705 -30.61 -8.94 31.40
N GLY A 706 -30.78 -9.32 30.14
CA GLY A 706 -30.00 -10.36 29.48
C GLY A 706 -30.41 -11.80 29.77
N TYR A 707 -29.67 -12.74 29.20
CA TYR A 707 -29.90 -14.17 29.34
C TYR A 707 -29.78 -14.62 30.80
N ASP A 708 -30.60 -15.61 31.18
CA ASP A 708 -30.67 -16.22 32.50
C ASP A 708 -31.00 -15.22 33.61
N ARG A 709 -31.52 -14.03 33.25
CA ARG A 709 -31.75 -12.94 34.16
C ARG A 709 -30.51 -12.63 35.02
N SER A 710 -29.35 -12.68 34.41
CA SER A 710 -28.04 -12.63 35.05
C SER A 710 -27.73 -11.26 35.71
N PHE A 711 -28.51 -10.24 35.38
CA PHE A 711 -28.48 -8.95 36.03
C PHE A 711 -29.91 -8.56 36.47
N ILE A 712 -30.07 -8.12 37.71
CA ILE A 712 -31.32 -7.55 38.28
C ILE A 712 -31.06 -6.09 38.60
N ALA A 713 -31.90 -5.20 38.09
CA ALA A 713 -31.78 -3.76 38.31
C ALA A 713 -32.02 -3.44 39.81
N ASP A 714 -31.07 -2.81 40.47
CA ASP A 714 -31.12 -2.37 41.87
C ASP A 714 -31.80 -1.01 42.04
N ARG A 715 -31.98 -0.29 40.91
CA ARG A 715 -32.62 1.02 40.77
C ARG A 715 -33.25 1.16 39.39
N ASP A 716 -33.98 2.21 39.14
CA ASP A 716 -34.41 2.57 37.83
C ASP A 716 -33.20 2.97 36.96
N MET A 717 -33.08 2.39 35.77
CA MET A 717 -31.88 2.45 34.92
C MET A 717 -32.22 2.77 33.45
N LYS A 718 -31.25 3.39 32.76
CA LYS A 718 -31.21 3.43 31.30
C LYS A 718 -30.19 2.42 30.84
N VAL A 719 -30.64 1.47 30.03
CA VAL A 719 -29.81 0.38 29.49
C VAL A 719 -29.70 0.55 27.99
N ALA A 720 -28.47 0.73 27.47
CA ALA A 720 -28.22 0.80 26.05
C ALA A 720 -27.77 -0.56 25.50
N THR A 721 -28.27 -0.90 24.32
CA THR A 721 -27.85 -2.09 23.55
C THR A 721 -26.84 -1.69 22.49
N ILE A 722 -25.74 -2.41 22.42
CA ILE A 722 -24.66 -2.23 21.48
C ILE A 722 -24.65 -3.43 20.53
N PRO A 723 -24.60 -3.24 19.18
CA PRO A 723 -24.61 -4.32 18.20
C PRO A 723 -23.18 -4.90 18.06
N LEU A 724 -22.76 -5.59 19.09
CA LEU A 724 -21.46 -6.21 19.24
C LEU A 724 -21.49 -7.28 20.33
N GLY A 725 -21.02 -8.47 19.99
CA GLY A 725 -21.01 -9.61 20.90
C GLY A 725 -19.80 -10.52 20.73
N TYR A 726 -19.88 -11.72 21.27
CA TYR A 726 -18.73 -12.62 21.25
C TYR A 726 -18.39 -13.18 19.84
N ALA A 727 -19.32 -13.22 18.90
CA ALA A 727 -19.04 -13.59 17.51
C ALA A 727 -18.21 -12.52 16.78
N ASP A 728 -18.19 -11.30 17.32
CA ASP A 728 -17.39 -10.19 16.80
C ASP A 728 -15.99 -10.14 17.44
N GLY A 729 -15.74 -10.99 18.42
CA GLY A 729 -14.48 -11.08 19.16
C GLY A 729 -14.49 -10.41 20.53
N LEU A 730 -15.64 -9.92 21.01
CA LEU A 730 -15.77 -9.39 22.38
C LEU A 730 -15.90 -10.56 23.37
N SER A 731 -14.83 -10.83 24.10
CA SER A 731 -14.82 -11.95 25.05
C SER A 731 -15.95 -11.86 26.09
N THR A 732 -16.65 -12.96 26.37
CA THR A 732 -17.65 -13.05 27.43
C THR A 732 -17.08 -12.79 28.82
N LEU A 733 -15.77 -12.97 29.02
CA LEU A 733 -15.04 -12.63 30.23
C LEU A 733 -15.00 -11.11 30.52
N TRP A 734 -15.33 -10.29 29.53
CA TRP A 734 -15.45 -8.84 29.68
C TRP A 734 -16.78 -8.42 30.35
N SER A 735 -17.68 -9.36 30.65
CA SER A 735 -18.91 -9.12 31.37
C SER A 735 -18.61 -8.49 32.75
N GLY A 736 -19.33 -7.44 33.13
CA GLY A 736 -19.04 -6.62 34.31
C GLY A 736 -17.91 -5.60 34.13
N GLY A 737 -17.15 -5.63 33.04
CA GLY A 737 -16.25 -4.58 32.59
C GLY A 737 -17.02 -3.33 32.12
N TYR A 738 -16.38 -2.50 31.29
CA TYR A 738 -17.01 -1.27 30.79
C TYR A 738 -16.62 -0.95 29.36
N MET A 739 -17.42 -0.11 28.73
CA MET A 739 -17.13 0.58 27.47
C MET A 739 -17.11 2.08 27.72
N MET A 740 -16.54 2.88 26.80
CA MET A 740 -16.54 4.33 26.93
C MET A 740 -17.66 4.92 26.05
N VAL A 741 -18.49 5.79 26.62
CA VAL A 741 -19.55 6.52 25.91
C VAL A 741 -19.43 7.97 26.31
N ASN A 742 -19.23 8.88 25.33
CA ASN A 742 -19.00 10.31 25.62
C ASN A 742 -17.94 10.55 26.71
N LEU A 743 -16.81 9.80 26.66
CA LEU A 743 -15.72 9.82 27.65
C LEU A 743 -16.09 9.32 29.06
N HIS A 744 -17.26 8.74 29.25
CA HIS A 744 -17.70 8.15 30.52
C HIS A 744 -17.66 6.62 30.42
N LYS A 745 -17.34 5.98 31.57
CA LYS A 745 -17.37 4.52 31.67
C LYS A 745 -18.82 4.04 31.79
N ALA A 746 -19.27 3.22 30.85
CA ALA A 746 -20.58 2.56 30.86
C ALA A 746 -20.37 1.08 31.20
N ARG A 747 -20.85 0.62 32.35
CA ARG A 747 -20.66 -0.75 32.81
C ARG A 747 -21.43 -1.74 31.91
N ILE A 748 -20.79 -2.83 31.53
CA ILE A 748 -21.44 -3.95 30.88
C ILE A 748 -22.27 -4.70 31.91
N ILE A 749 -23.57 -4.86 31.64
CA ILE A 749 -24.51 -5.52 32.51
C ILE A 749 -25.17 -6.71 31.81
N GLY A 750 -25.49 -7.74 32.57
CA GLY A 750 -25.95 -9.00 32.00
C GLY A 750 -24.84 -9.77 31.29
N LYS A 751 -25.22 -10.85 30.59
CA LYS A 751 -24.30 -11.64 29.75
C LYS A 751 -24.08 -10.98 28.41
N ILE A 752 -22.86 -11.00 27.92
CA ILE A 752 -22.56 -10.64 26.52
C ILE A 752 -23.19 -11.71 25.61
N CYS A 753 -24.00 -11.28 24.66
CA CYS A 753 -24.68 -12.17 23.71
C CYS A 753 -23.78 -12.44 22.49
N MET A 754 -24.30 -13.23 21.53
CA MET A 754 -23.56 -13.54 20.30
C MET A 754 -23.24 -12.26 19.50
N ASP A 755 -24.23 -11.38 19.33
CA ASP A 755 -24.15 -10.21 18.45
C ASP A 755 -24.51 -8.89 19.19
N LEU A 756 -24.83 -8.93 20.48
CA LEU A 756 -25.31 -7.79 21.26
C LEU A 756 -24.71 -7.75 22.65
N THR A 757 -24.50 -6.55 23.16
CA THR A 757 -24.06 -6.30 24.56
C THR A 757 -24.88 -5.17 25.17
N MET A 758 -25.23 -5.29 26.45
CA MET A 758 -25.97 -4.28 27.18
C MET A 758 -25.06 -3.52 28.16
N ILE A 759 -25.20 -2.20 28.19
CA ILE A 759 -24.42 -1.31 29.06
C ILE A 759 -25.33 -0.37 29.87
N ASP A 760 -24.95 -0.06 31.11
CA ASP A 760 -25.62 0.93 31.95
C ASP A 760 -25.18 2.35 31.54
N VAL A 761 -26.11 3.13 31.01
CA VAL A 761 -25.92 4.52 30.59
C VAL A 761 -26.72 5.52 31.43
N THR A 762 -27.22 5.10 32.61
CA THR A 762 -28.12 5.88 33.48
C THR A 762 -27.57 7.28 33.76
N ASN A 763 -26.30 7.38 34.13
CA ASN A 763 -25.65 8.62 34.56
C ASN A 763 -24.87 9.33 33.47
N ILE A 764 -25.01 8.91 32.21
CA ILE A 764 -24.27 9.52 31.12
C ILE A 764 -25.14 10.57 30.41
N PRO A 765 -24.70 11.82 30.32
CA PRO A 765 -25.48 12.89 29.73
C PRO A 765 -25.60 12.78 28.20
N ALA A 766 -26.68 13.34 27.65
CA ALA A 766 -26.90 13.47 26.21
C ALA A 766 -26.83 12.16 25.41
N ILE A 767 -27.30 11.03 25.99
CA ILE A 767 -27.34 9.72 25.35
C ILE A 767 -28.55 9.58 24.45
N GLN A 768 -28.29 9.15 23.21
CA GLN A 768 -29.33 8.83 22.23
C GLN A 768 -28.92 7.61 21.38
N VAL A 769 -29.88 7.04 20.67
CA VAL A 769 -29.60 6.04 19.63
C VAL A 769 -28.64 6.65 18.61
N GLY A 770 -27.60 5.91 18.22
CA GLY A 770 -26.53 6.39 17.36
C GLY A 770 -25.32 6.98 18.11
N SER A 771 -25.42 7.27 19.42
CA SER A 771 -24.26 7.72 20.21
C SER A 771 -23.09 6.76 20.09
N VAL A 772 -21.88 7.31 19.96
CA VAL A 772 -20.63 6.55 19.75
C VAL A 772 -20.22 5.83 21.04
N VAL A 773 -19.83 4.59 20.90
CA VAL A 773 -19.30 3.74 21.95
C VAL A 773 -17.90 3.28 21.58
N THR A 774 -16.91 3.58 22.41
CA THR A 774 -15.55 3.02 22.25
C THR A 774 -15.43 1.74 23.06
N VAL A 775 -15.13 0.65 22.37
CA VAL A 775 -14.98 -0.69 22.93
C VAL A 775 -13.53 -0.96 23.31
N LEU A 776 -12.59 -0.40 22.53
CA LEU A 776 -11.14 -0.46 22.74
C LEU A 776 -10.51 0.82 22.19
N GLY A 777 -9.44 1.33 22.79
CA GLY A 777 -8.81 2.61 22.41
C GLY A 777 -9.47 3.80 23.11
N ASN A 778 -8.97 5.03 22.91
CA ASN A 778 -9.54 6.28 23.39
C ASN A 778 -10.02 6.24 24.87
N GLY A 779 -9.10 5.87 25.79
CA GLY A 779 -9.39 5.81 27.24
C GLY A 779 -9.74 4.42 27.78
N LEU A 780 -9.79 3.39 26.92
CA LEU A 780 -9.91 1.99 27.32
C LEU A 780 -8.86 1.15 26.59
N LEU A 781 -7.79 0.80 27.29
CA LEU A 781 -6.67 0.06 26.70
C LEU A 781 -6.87 -1.46 26.81
N ALA A 782 -6.32 -2.21 25.85
CA ALA A 782 -6.32 -3.68 25.89
C ALA A 782 -5.64 -4.23 27.17
N LYS A 783 -4.69 -3.50 27.78
CA LYS A 783 -4.09 -3.85 29.07
C LYS A 783 -5.11 -3.87 30.22
N GLU A 784 -6.07 -2.93 30.24
CA GLU A 784 -7.13 -2.89 31.26
C GLU A 784 -8.11 -4.06 31.06
N MET A 785 -8.45 -4.36 29.80
CA MET A 785 -9.23 -5.56 29.46
C MET A 785 -8.50 -6.83 29.87
N ALA A 786 -7.20 -6.92 29.63
CA ALA A 786 -6.37 -8.06 30.03
C ALA A 786 -6.37 -8.27 31.55
N GLN A 787 -6.24 -7.20 32.31
CA GLN A 787 -6.31 -7.26 33.79
C GLN A 787 -7.66 -7.73 34.32
N HIS A 788 -8.76 -7.31 33.70
CA HIS A 788 -10.11 -7.70 34.10
C HIS A 788 -10.43 -9.16 33.70
N THR A 789 -10.08 -9.55 32.49
CA THR A 789 -10.45 -10.84 31.91
C THR A 789 -9.49 -11.98 32.24
N GLY A 790 -8.24 -11.67 32.61
CA GLY A 790 -7.15 -12.63 32.74
C GLY A 790 -6.58 -13.08 31.37
N LEU A 791 -7.11 -12.55 30.26
CA LEU A 791 -6.61 -12.82 28.90
C LEU A 791 -5.34 -12.01 28.63
N SER A 792 -4.51 -12.50 27.68
CA SER A 792 -3.38 -11.71 27.21
C SER A 792 -3.83 -10.60 26.25
N VAL A 793 -3.04 -9.52 26.14
CA VAL A 793 -3.26 -8.48 25.14
C VAL A 793 -3.25 -9.07 23.72
N TYR A 794 -2.38 -10.05 23.45
CA TYR A 794 -2.34 -10.79 22.19
C TYR A 794 -3.70 -11.38 21.81
N GLU A 795 -4.33 -12.03 22.77
CA GLU A 795 -5.62 -12.69 22.60
C GLU A 795 -6.73 -11.67 22.34
N ILE A 796 -6.78 -10.59 23.14
CA ILE A 796 -7.79 -9.53 23.01
C ILE A 796 -7.79 -8.93 21.60
N ILE A 797 -6.63 -8.57 21.05
CA ILE A 797 -6.56 -7.91 19.74
C ILE A 797 -6.68 -8.89 18.57
N SER A 798 -6.11 -10.08 18.69
CA SER A 798 -6.11 -11.07 17.59
C SER A 798 -7.45 -11.79 17.41
N THR A 799 -8.32 -11.79 18.43
CA THR A 799 -9.65 -12.39 18.35
C THR A 799 -10.70 -11.47 17.75
N ILE A 800 -10.39 -10.19 17.48
CA ILE A 800 -11.31 -9.30 16.78
C ILE A 800 -11.64 -9.90 15.40
N SER A 801 -12.90 -10.31 15.25
CA SER A 801 -13.40 -11.07 14.10
C SER A 801 -13.25 -10.32 12.78
N SER A 802 -13.06 -11.06 11.69
CA SER A 802 -13.11 -10.51 10.33
C SER A 802 -14.47 -9.93 9.95
N ARG A 803 -15.55 -10.23 10.70
CA ARG A 803 -16.87 -9.60 10.57
C ARG A 803 -16.83 -8.08 10.80
N ILE A 804 -15.90 -7.61 11.67
CA ILE A 804 -15.74 -6.19 11.95
C ILE A 804 -14.92 -5.54 10.84
N PRO A 805 -15.47 -4.57 10.09
CA PRO A 805 -14.73 -3.85 9.05
C PRO A 805 -13.54 -3.09 9.64
N ARG A 806 -12.41 -3.09 8.93
CA ARG A 806 -11.23 -2.30 9.28
C ARG A 806 -11.22 -1.02 8.47
N LYS A 807 -10.97 0.10 9.16
CA LYS A 807 -10.83 1.44 8.58
C LYS A 807 -9.40 1.92 8.86
N TYR A 808 -8.62 2.08 7.81
CA TYR A 808 -7.23 2.54 7.94
C TYR A 808 -7.19 4.06 7.90
N ILE A 809 -6.53 4.65 8.90
CA ILE A 809 -6.33 6.09 9.03
C ILE A 809 -4.83 6.40 8.96
N SER A 810 -4.49 7.46 8.19
CA SER A 810 -3.12 7.93 7.97
C SER A 810 -2.67 8.86 9.08
#